data_30cbafd97273ef9fdba60d0e0cc8463c
#
_entry.id   30cbafd97273ef9fdba60d0e0cc8463c
#
_cell.length_a   1.000
_cell.length_b   1.000
_cell.length_c   1.000
_cell.angle_alpha   90.00
_cell.angle_beta   90.00
_cell.angle_gamma   90.00
#
_symmetry.space_group_name_H-M   'P 1'
#
loop_
_entity.id
_entity.type
_entity.pdbx_description
1 polymer ?
#
loop_
_entity_poly.entity_id
_entity_poly.type
_entity_poly.pdbx_seq_one_letter_code
_entity_poly.pdbx_strand_id
1 'polypeptide(L)'
;MGSVGNKYRVHEVAKDFGVPTKQITEILTKYAETPKNHMQVLGDRELSLIFESLTQHNQVSGIQAIYADAAKPAEKKAEPAAKQQPAGKKPQPEKKPQPEKKPVSRVPQTKVVDTRKATAVNMDKYDEKLQDMADARTGNSRRDQRQTQGKEKIRSKSGRRSGPQSNKSKQEEADRLRRLRLEVIKKTPVTVQIPDEISVGELASRMKKTGAEVVKCLMKNGVMASLSQIIDFDTAAIIAEEMGCKVEKEVVVTIEEKLIDDHKDEEKDLVPRAPVVVVMGHVDHGKTSLLDYIRNAHVASGEAGGITQHIGAYQVQINGKPITFLDTPGHEAFTSMRARGAMVTDIASLVVAAEDGIMPQTVESINHAKAAGIPIIVAINKMDKPEANPERIKQQLTEYGLVCEEWGGDTIVCPISAKTGMGVDNLLEMLTLTAEVSELKANPNRAAQGTVIEARLDKGRGPVATLLVQNGTLKQGDIIIAGTAVGRVRAMVGDKGQKLTSAGPSVPVEITGLSETPSAGATFNAVADEKLARELVEQRKEEARAKANAPVTKVSLEDLFSQIQAGEMKNLNIIVKADVQGSVEAVKASLEKLSNDEVRVRVIHGGVGAINESDVMLASTSQAIIVGFNVRPDNAARDSAARAHVDMRMYRVIYDAINEIESAMKGMLAPKFREALLGHAEVRQTYKVSGVGTVAGCYVQDGKLQRKDCQVRLVRDGIVIHEGVLASLQRFKDSVKEVAAGYECGLSIEKFNDIKEGDIIEAFTMEEIPQ
;
A
#
# COMPACT_ATOMS: atom_id res chain seq x y z
N MET A 1 -20.55 29.81 23.73
CA MET A 1 -19.39 29.03 24.21
C MET A 1 -19.87 28.12 25.32
N GLY A 2 -20.26 26.91 25.04
CA GLY A 2 -20.68 25.89 25.99
C GLY A 2 -19.67 24.78 25.99
N SER A 3 -18.77 24.75 27.01
CA SER A 3 -17.84 23.63 27.22
C SER A 3 -18.66 22.40 27.59
N VAL A 4 -18.60 21.38 26.77
CA VAL A 4 -19.01 20.02 27.13
C VAL A 4 -17.93 19.46 28.05
N GLY A 5 -17.98 19.86 29.32
CA GLY A 5 -17.09 19.32 30.33
C GLY A 5 -17.53 17.91 30.72
N ASN A 6 -16.74 16.90 30.42
CA ASN A 6 -16.86 15.59 31.01
C ASN A 6 -16.77 15.74 32.54
N LYS A 7 -17.85 15.47 33.25
CA LYS A 7 -17.94 15.59 34.71
C LYS A 7 -17.35 14.33 35.36
N TYR A 8 -16.06 14.34 35.67
CA TYR A 8 -15.38 13.23 36.35
C TYR A 8 -15.71 13.20 37.83
N ARG A 9 -15.93 12.01 38.39
CA ARG A 9 -16.19 11.79 39.80
C ARG A 9 -14.95 11.25 40.50
N VAL A 10 -14.83 11.50 41.82
CA VAL A 10 -13.66 11.09 42.61
C VAL A 10 -13.31 9.60 42.44
N HIS A 11 -14.32 8.71 42.40
CA HIS A 11 -14.08 7.27 42.25
C HIS A 11 -13.72 6.87 40.80
N GLU A 12 -14.15 7.61 39.79
CA GLU A 12 -13.78 7.37 38.40
C GLU A 12 -12.30 7.73 38.18
N VAL A 13 -11.89 8.88 38.66
CA VAL A 13 -10.47 9.30 38.62
C VAL A 13 -9.58 8.31 39.40
N ALA A 14 -10.03 7.82 40.55
CA ALA A 14 -9.30 6.80 41.32
C ALA A 14 -9.11 5.49 40.52
N LYS A 15 -10.15 5.08 39.77
CA LYS A 15 -10.14 3.86 38.97
C LYS A 15 -9.22 4.02 37.74
N ASP A 16 -9.30 5.19 37.05
CA ASP A 16 -8.53 5.44 35.84
C ASP A 16 -7.01 5.53 36.12
N PHE A 17 -6.64 6.09 37.29
CA PHE A 17 -5.23 6.13 37.72
C PHE A 17 -4.77 4.90 38.52
N GLY A 18 -5.63 3.92 38.78
CA GLY A 18 -5.29 2.73 39.56
C GLY A 18 -4.89 3.03 41.00
N VAL A 19 -5.28 4.17 41.59
CA VAL A 19 -4.97 4.60 42.93
C VAL A 19 -6.18 4.42 43.87
N PRO A 20 -5.97 4.15 45.20
CA PRO A 20 -7.06 4.07 46.12
C PRO A 20 -7.81 5.40 46.24
N THR A 21 -9.14 5.37 46.26
CA THR A 21 -10.01 6.56 46.42
C THR A 21 -9.61 7.42 47.62
N LYS A 22 -9.07 6.77 48.67
CA LYS A 22 -8.59 7.44 49.88
C LYS A 22 -7.42 8.37 49.61
N GLN A 23 -6.53 8.00 48.71
CA GLN A 23 -5.37 8.82 48.34
C GLN A 23 -5.81 10.10 47.57
N ILE A 24 -6.80 10.00 46.69
CA ILE A 24 -7.38 11.17 46.01
C ILE A 24 -8.10 12.07 47.00
N THR A 25 -8.83 11.52 47.96
CA THR A 25 -9.47 12.33 48.98
C THR A 25 -8.46 13.02 49.90
N GLU A 26 -7.33 12.42 50.23
CA GLU A 26 -6.24 13.03 50.97
C GLU A 26 -5.58 14.20 50.21
N ILE A 27 -5.36 14.05 48.89
CA ILE A 27 -4.84 15.12 48.03
C ILE A 27 -5.81 16.30 48.01
N LEU A 28 -7.11 16.03 47.81
CA LEU A 28 -8.12 17.07 47.82
C LEU A 28 -8.26 17.79 49.14
N THR A 29 -8.18 17.02 50.27
CA THR A 29 -8.22 17.59 51.63
C THR A 29 -7.02 18.50 51.90
N LYS A 30 -5.86 18.22 51.30
CA LYS A 30 -4.62 18.99 51.50
C LYS A 30 -4.54 20.26 50.67
N TYR A 31 -5.08 20.26 49.43
CA TYR A 31 -4.88 21.32 48.46
C TYR A 31 -6.18 21.99 47.96
N ALA A 32 -7.37 21.40 48.28
CA ALA A 32 -8.67 21.91 47.87
C ALA A 32 -9.71 21.68 48.99
N GLU A 33 -11.00 21.67 48.68
CA GLU A 33 -12.06 21.35 49.61
C GLU A 33 -12.23 19.85 49.80
N THR A 34 -12.47 19.41 51.09
CA THR A 34 -12.76 18.02 51.39
C THR A 34 -14.01 17.52 50.67
N PRO A 35 -13.93 16.48 49.83
CA PRO A 35 -15.09 15.97 49.14
C PRO A 35 -16.07 15.34 50.10
N LYS A 36 -17.35 15.73 50.02
CA LYS A 36 -18.42 15.21 50.89
C LYS A 36 -18.76 13.75 50.64
N ASN A 37 -18.47 13.23 49.44
CA ASN A 37 -18.73 11.84 49.06
C ASN A 37 -17.83 11.44 47.87
N HIS A 38 -17.50 10.15 47.76
CA HIS A 38 -16.73 9.55 46.68
C HIS A 38 -17.43 9.67 45.29
N MET A 39 -18.72 10.02 45.26
CA MET A 39 -19.51 10.26 44.06
C MET A 39 -19.52 11.75 43.65
N GLN A 40 -18.84 12.63 44.38
CA GLN A 40 -18.80 14.08 44.06
C GLN A 40 -18.12 14.29 42.71
N VAL A 41 -18.69 15.19 41.90
CA VAL A 41 -18.14 15.64 40.65
C VAL A 41 -17.01 16.64 40.92
N LEU A 42 -15.87 16.41 40.31
CA LEU A 42 -14.69 17.26 40.44
C LEU A 42 -14.75 18.40 39.40
N GLY A 43 -14.31 19.57 39.80
CA GLY A 43 -14.14 20.71 38.92
C GLY A 43 -12.76 20.65 38.23
N ASP A 44 -12.56 21.41 37.15
CA ASP A 44 -11.33 21.42 36.36
C ASP A 44 -10.10 21.79 37.22
N ARG A 45 -10.26 22.66 38.20
CA ARG A 45 -9.20 23.05 39.12
C ARG A 45 -8.81 21.93 40.10
N GLU A 46 -9.79 21.18 40.57
CA GLU A 46 -9.57 20.02 41.44
C GLU A 46 -8.90 18.86 40.69
N LEU A 47 -9.29 18.63 39.45
CA LEU A 47 -8.65 17.67 38.55
C LEU A 47 -7.20 18.03 38.29
N SER A 48 -6.89 19.31 37.95
CA SER A 48 -5.52 19.77 37.73
C SER A 48 -4.62 19.55 38.96
N LEU A 49 -5.11 19.79 40.18
CA LEU A 49 -4.37 19.55 41.42
C LEU A 49 -4.09 18.08 41.67
N ILE A 50 -5.05 17.18 41.36
CA ILE A 50 -4.85 15.74 41.46
C ILE A 50 -3.80 15.27 40.47
N PHE A 51 -3.87 15.73 39.21
CA PHE A 51 -2.91 15.38 38.16
C PHE A 51 -1.50 15.85 38.55
N GLU A 52 -1.37 17.07 38.99
CA GLU A 52 -0.06 17.64 39.38
C GLU A 52 0.54 16.87 40.58
N SER A 53 -0.25 16.58 41.61
CA SER A 53 0.20 15.85 42.78
C SER A 53 0.59 14.39 42.45
N LEU A 54 -0.18 13.69 41.63
CA LEU A 54 0.12 12.32 41.20
C LEU A 54 1.36 12.28 40.30
N THR A 55 1.56 13.29 39.43
CA THR A 55 2.72 13.38 38.53
C THR A 55 3.99 13.63 39.31
N GLN A 56 3.96 14.51 40.33
CA GLN A 56 5.12 14.82 41.17
C GLN A 56 5.53 13.64 42.07
N HIS A 57 4.57 12.84 42.53
CA HIS A 57 4.86 11.66 43.42
C HIS A 57 5.27 10.41 42.63
N ASN A 58 4.93 10.31 41.35
CA ASN A 58 5.22 9.15 40.51
C ASN A 58 6.24 9.49 39.40
N GLN A 59 7.16 10.40 39.66
CA GLN A 59 8.24 10.69 38.70
C GLN A 59 9.15 9.47 38.55
N VAL A 60 9.21 8.95 37.31
CA VAL A 60 10.07 7.83 36.93
C VAL A 60 11.35 8.38 36.31
N SER A 61 12.51 7.95 36.76
CA SER A 61 13.82 8.46 36.35
C SER A 61 14.23 8.07 34.93
N GLY A 62 13.37 7.36 34.15
CA GLY A 62 13.61 7.02 32.75
C GLY A 62 12.55 6.07 32.18
N ILE A 63 12.38 6.12 30.86
CA ILE A 63 11.41 5.30 30.10
C ILE A 63 11.61 3.79 30.32
N GLN A 64 12.84 3.35 30.57
CA GLN A 64 13.17 1.93 30.82
C GLN A 64 12.52 1.36 32.09
N ALA A 65 12.24 2.18 33.08
CA ALA A 65 11.59 1.75 34.33
C ALA A 65 10.10 1.43 34.10
N ILE A 66 9.44 2.11 33.16
CA ILE A 66 8.03 1.87 32.79
C ILE A 66 7.87 0.51 32.12
N TYR A 67 8.80 0.13 31.24
CA TYR A 67 8.78 -1.18 30.57
C TYR A 67 9.17 -2.34 31.48
N ALA A 68 9.98 -2.10 32.53
CA ALA A 68 10.34 -3.11 33.50
C ALA A 68 9.15 -3.53 34.42
N ASP A 69 8.24 -2.59 34.73
CA ASP A 69 7.02 -2.87 35.50
C ASP A 69 5.90 -3.52 34.66
N ALA A 70 5.86 -3.29 33.35
CA ALA A 70 4.92 -3.94 32.44
C ALA A 70 5.24 -5.45 32.23
N ALA A 71 6.45 -5.89 32.53
CA ALA A 71 6.89 -7.28 32.37
C ALA A 71 6.60 -8.20 33.58
N LYS A 72 6.01 -7.70 34.65
CA LYS A 72 5.61 -8.53 35.79
C LYS A 72 4.19 -9.07 35.60
N PRO A 73 3.97 -10.41 35.63
CA PRO A 73 2.62 -10.96 35.53
C PRO A 73 1.81 -10.58 36.79
N ALA A 74 0.61 -10.08 36.59
CA ALA A 74 -0.31 -9.71 37.66
C ALA A 74 -0.67 -10.94 38.51
N GLU A 75 -0.28 -10.94 39.77
CA GLU A 75 -0.76 -11.89 40.80
C GLU A 75 -2.26 -11.65 41.02
N LYS A 76 -3.07 -12.66 40.71
CA LYS A 76 -4.50 -12.69 41.04
C LYS A 76 -4.66 -12.71 42.57
N LYS A 77 -5.06 -11.60 43.15
CA LYS A 77 -5.58 -11.56 44.52
C LYS A 77 -6.93 -12.25 44.56
N ALA A 78 -7.04 -13.26 45.49
CA ALA A 78 -8.23 -14.00 45.79
C ALA A 78 -9.31 -13.09 46.39
N GLU A 79 -10.55 -13.24 45.94
CA GLU A 79 -11.74 -12.68 46.58
C GLU A 79 -12.09 -13.49 47.85
N PRO A 80 -12.56 -12.84 48.92
CA PRO A 80 -13.02 -13.54 50.10
C PRO A 80 -14.48 -13.96 49.96
N ALA A 81 -14.73 -15.19 50.43
CA ALA A 81 -16.00 -15.89 50.43
C ALA A 81 -17.12 -15.17 51.19
N ALA A 82 -18.32 -15.16 50.65
CA ALA A 82 -19.57 -14.83 51.34
C ALA A 82 -20.41 -16.08 51.54
N LYS A 83 -20.92 -16.19 52.77
CA LYS A 83 -21.57 -17.28 53.46
C LYS A 83 -22.88 -17.80 52.86
N GLN A 84 -23.05 -19.12 53.04
CA GLN A 84 -24.21 -20.00 52.92
C GLN A 84 -25.51 -19.50 53.60
N GLN A 85 -26.71 -19.92 53.12
CA GLN A 85 -27.43 -21.15 53.50
C GLN A 85 -28.85 -21.22 52.85
N PRO A 86 -29.69 -22.29 53.02
CA PRO A 86 -29.61 -23.64 52.50
C PRO A 86 -30.95 -24.19 51.88
N ALA A 87 -30.90 -25.46 51.45
CA ALA A 87 -31.91 -26.49 51.47
C ALA A 87 -32.80 -26.81 50.26
N GLY A 88 -32.74 -28.08 49.83
CA GLY A 88 -33.90 -28.78 49.39
C GLY A 88 -33.75 -29.93 48.37
N LYS A 89 -33.45 -31.15 48.89
CA LYS A 89 -33.90 -32.49 48.41
C LYS A 89 -33.49 -33.10 47.07
N LYS A 90 -32.82 -34.26 47.21
CA LYS A 90 -32.60 -35.43 46.32
C LYS A 90 -33.92 -36.12 45.91
N PRO A 91 -34.00 -37.08 44.94
CA PRO A 91 -33.21 -38.34 44.96
C PRO A 91 -32.73 -38.86 43.59
N GLN A 92 -31.82 -39.84 43.69
CA GLN A 92 -31.30 -40.80 42.69
C GLN A 92 -32.33 -41.93 42.39
N PRO A 93 -32.05 -43.04 41.60
CA PRO A 93 -30.98 -43.44 40.69
C PRO A 93 -31.46 -44.26 39.44
N GLU A 94 -30.55 -44.76 38.62
CA GLU A 94 -30.48 -46.02 37.88
C GLU A 94 -30.05 -45.87 36.40
N LYS A 95 -29.16 -46.53 35.91
CA LYS A 95 -28.58 -47.85 35.61
C LYS A 95 -27.73 -47.79 34.35
N LYS A 96 -26.58 -48.44 34.39
CA LYS A 96 -25.70 -48.80 33.25
C LYS A 96 -26.32 -49.90 32.37
N PRO A 97 -25.88 -50.15 31.14
CA PRO A 97 -24.73 -51.05 30.94
C PRO A 97 -23.75 -50.63 29.77
N GLN A 98 -22.58 -51.25 29.87
CA GLN A 98 -21.46 -51.33 28.91
C GLN A 98 -21.72 -52.43 27.83
N PRO A 99 -20.74 -52.76 26.92
CA PRO A 99 -19.70 -52.06 26.17
C PRO A 99 -19.63 -52.43 24.67
N GLU A 100 -18.94 -51.62 23.83
CA GLU A 100 -18.32 -52.17 22.63
C GLU A 100 -17.10 -51.37 22.11
N LYS A 101 -16.22 -52.10 21.45
CA LYS A 101 -14.78 -51.98 21.20
C LYS A 101 -14.33 -50.92 20.19
N LYS A 102 -13.13 -50.42 20.46
CA LYS A 102 -12.04 -49.71 19.77
C LYS A 102 -11.96 -49.75 18.21
N PRO A 103 -11.32 -48.72 17.59
CA PRO A 103 -9.90 -48.88 17.33
C PRO A 103 -9.00 -47.68 17.70
N VAL A 104 -7.73 -48.00 17.81
CA VAL A 104 -6.57 -47.25 18.28
C VAL A 104 -6.07 -46.27 17.21
N SER A 105 -5.83 -45.01 17.57
CA SER A 105 -4.90 -44.16 16.83
C SER A 105 -3.84 -43.59 17.76
N ARG A 106 -2.59 -43.80 17.40
CA ARG A 106 -1.39 -43.38 18.13
C ARG A 106 -1.15 -41.88 17.90
N VAL A 107 -1.15 -41.12 18.98
CA VAL A 107 -0.61 -39.76 19.03
C VAL A 107 0.62 -39.79 19.96
N PRO A 108 1.77 -39.24 19.56
CA PRO A 108 2.97 -39.24 20.39
C PRO A 108 2.78 -38.30 21.59
N GLN A 109 3.06 -38.80 22.78
CA GLN A 109 3.06 -38.00 24.01
C GLN A 109 4.32 -37.12 24.05
N THR A 110 4.11 -35.82 24.10
CA THR A 110 5.16 -34.85 24.44
C THR A 110 5.47 -34.94 25.93
N LYS A 111 6.71 -35.31 26.27
CA LYS A 111 7.25 -35.20 27.62
C LYS A 111 7.46 -33.71 27.95
N VAL A 112 6.67 -33.19 28.85
CA VAL A 112 6.92 -31.88 29.48
C VAL A 112 8.01 -32.06 30.53
N VAL A 113 9.16 -31.43 30.31
CA VAL A 113 10.27 -31.36 31.28
C VAL A 113 10.07 -30.08 32.09
N ASP A 114 9.81 -30.23 33.37
CA ASP A 114 9.67 -29.12 34.33
C ASP A 114 11.05 -28.58 34.71
N THR A 115 11.37 -27.36 34.24
CA THR A 115 12.66 -26.66 34.43
C THR A 115 12.69 -25.77 35.69
N ARG A 116 11.78 -25.94 36.66
CA ARG A 116 11.64 -25.05 37.80
C ARG A 116 12.38 -25.49 39.07
N LYS A 117 13.45 -26.26 38.99
CA LYS A 117 14.34 -26.45 40.13
C LYS A 117 15.72 -25.86 39.79
N ALA A 118 15.91 -24.64 40.26
CA ALA A 118 17.22 -23.99 40.27
C ALA A 118 18.14 -24.77 41.23
N THR A 119 19.07 -25.48 40.65
CA THR A 119 20.27 -25.94 41.35
C THR A 119 21.48 -25.27 40.70
N ALA A 120 22.34 -24.75 41.58
CA ALA A 120 23.53 -23.99 41.21
C ALA A 120 24.29 -24.62 40.04
N VAL A 121 24.55 -23.81 39.01
CA VAL A 121 25.35 -24.21 37.86
C VAL A 121 26.80 -24.33 38.32
N ASN A 122 27.34 -25.53 38.26
CA ASN A 122 28.74 -25.78 38.55
C ASN A 122 29.57 -25.33 37.33
N MET A 123 30.24 -24.19 37.45
CA MET A 123 31.02 -23.56 36.39
C MET A 123 32.24 -24.36 35.95
N ASP A 124 32.74 -25.25 36.77
CA ASP A 124 33.95 -26.05 36.48
C ASP A 124 33.76 -27.04 35.31
N LYS A 125 32.54 -27.47 35.06
CA LYS A 125 32.22 -28.35 33.93
C LYS A 125 32.14 -27.61 32.55
N TYR A 126 32.08 -26.30 32.53
CA TYR A 126 32.07 -25.53 31.30
C TYR A 126 33.48 -25.24 30.82
N ASP A 127 34.44 -25.05 31.71
CA ASP A 127 35.83 -24.82 31.36
C ASP A 127 36.48 -26.07 30.75
N GLU A 128 36.13 -27.27 31.24
CA GLU A 128 36.64 -28.52 30.66
C GLU A 128 36.14 -28.78 29.22
N LYS A 129 34.89 -28.47 28.93
CA LYS A 129 34.34 -28.58 27.54
C LYS A 129 34.86 -27.55 26.56
N LEU A 130 35.25 -26.37 27.02
CA LEU A 130 35.89 -25.35 26.17
C LEU A 130 37.34 -25.67 25.91
N GLN A 131 38.05 -26.33 26.82
CA GLN A 131 39.40 -26.86 26.62
C GLN A 131 39.41 -28.02 25.63
N ASP A 132 38.47 -28.95 25.73
CA ASP A 132 38.34 -30.08 24.79
C ASP A 132 37.99 -29.63 23.37
N MET A 133 37.21 -28.52 23.19
CA MET A 133 36.91 -27.92 21.89
C MET A 133 38.09 -27.11 21.30
N ALA A 134 38.97 -26.58 22.14
CA ALA A 134 40.16 -25.87 21.68
C ALA A 134 41.22 -26.88 21.17
N ASP A 135 41.36 -28.02 21.86
CA ASP A 135 42.30 -29.09 21.46
C ASP A 135 41.83 -29.85 20.19
N ALA A 136 40.52 -29.95 19.95
CA ALA A 136 39.95 -30.54 18.76
C ALA A 136 40.15 -29.69 17.49
N ARG A 137 40.40 -28.37 17.60
CA ARG A 137 40.67 -27.47 16.46
C ARG A 137 42.14 -27.42 16.02
N THR A 138 43.07 -27.87 16.84
CA THR A 138 44.49 -27.89 16.50
C THR A 138 44.97 -29.22 15.93
N GLY A 139 44.11 -30.25 15.87
CA GLY A 139 44.47 -31.64 15.52
C GLY A 139 44.25 -32.09 14.09
N ASN A 140 43.92 -31.21 13.15
CA ASN A 140 43.60 -31.68 11.79
C ASN A 140 44.48 -31.08 10.69
N SER A 141 45.79 -31.37 10.76
CA SER A 141 46.70 -31.19 9.63
C SER A 141 47.91 -32.12 9.79
N ARG A 142 47.74 -33.37 9.41
CA ARG A 142 48.81 -34.30 8.93
C ARG A 142 48.32 -35.73 9.01
N ARG A 143 47.62 -36.17 8.01
CA ARG A 143 47.54 -37.58 7.61
C ARG A 143 47.74 -37.62 6.11
N ASP A 144 48.97 -37.88 5.72
CA ASP A 144 49.31 -38.82 4.64
C ASP A 144 50.80 -39.02 4.62
N GLN A 145 51.26 -40.22 4.83
CA GLN A 145 52.20 -41.00 4.06
C GLN A 145 52.85 -42.08 4.87
N ARG A 146 52.37 -43.30 4.66
CA ARG A 146 53.06 -44.58 4.35
C ARG A 146 54.23 -45.02 5.21
N GLN A 147 53.96 -46.15 5.88
CA GLN A 147 54.71 -47.47 5.74
C GLN A 147 56.23 -47.41 5.45
N THR A 148 57.03 -47.90 6.40
CA THR A 148 57.72 -49.19 6.31
C THR A 148 58.84 -49.31 7.37
N GLN A 149 58.80 -50.45 8.05
CA GLN A 149 59.87 -51.26 8.56
C GLN A 149 61.10 -50.65 9.26
N GLY A 150 61.43 -51.24 10.40
CA GLY A 150 62.83 -51.46 10.78
C GLY A 150 63.12 -51.28 12.27
N LYS A 151 63.24 -52.39 12.94
CA LYS A 151 63.89 -52.53 14.28
C LYS A 151 65.30 -51.91 14.24
N GLU A 152 65.71 -51.20 15.30
CA GLU A 152 66.91 -51.54 16.03
C GLU A 152 67.06 -50.76 17.33
N LYS A 153 67.44 -51.45 18.35
CA LYS A 153 67.87 -50.97 19.65
C LYS A 153 69.29 -50.44 19.60
N ILE A 154 69.54 -49.26 20.13
CA ILE A 154 70.86 -48.95 20.72
C ILE A 154 70.59 -48.12 22.04
N ARG A 155 71.21 -48.69 23.09
CA ARG A 155 71.42 -48.08 24.42
C ARG A 155 72.58 -47.08 24.31
N SER A 156 72.47 -45.91 24.93
CA SER A 156 73.60 -45.33 25.62
C SER A 156 73.14 -44.38 26.75
N LYS A 157 73.80 -44.51 27.86
CA LYS A 157 73.75 -43.80 29.11
C LYS A 157 74.34 -42.39 28.99
N SER A 158 73.75 -41.43 29.70
CA SER A 158 74.33 -40.52 30.68
C SER A 158 73.38 -39.30 30.82
N GLY A 159 72.69 -38.94 31.86
CA GLY A 159 73.19 -38.55 33.14
C GLY A 159 73.29 -37.05 33.23
N ARG A 160 72.15 -36.40 33.67
CA ARG A 160 72.26 -35.25 34.55
C ARG A 160 70.81 -34.92 35.07
N ARG A 161 70.65 -35.03 36.37
CA ARG A 161 69.55 -34.60 37.16
C ARG A 161 69.48 -33.08 37.11
N SER A 162 68.34 -32.50 36.64
CA SER A 162 67.86 -31.16 37.05
C SER A 162 66.55 -31.32 37.78
N GLY A 163 66.50 -30.83 39.01
CA GLY A 163 65.40 -30.98 39.94
C GLY A 163 64.14 -30.26 39.47
N PRO A 164 62.99 -30.53 40.11
CA PRO A 164 61.73 -29.96 39.71
C PRO A 164 61.73 -28.45 39.97
N GLN A 165 61.70 -27.67 38.86
CA GLN A 165 61.35 -26.23 38.98
C GLN A 165 59.99 -26.11 39.60
N SER A 166 59.93 -25.41 40.72
CA SER A 166 58.74 -25.21 41.52
C SER A 166 57.63 -24.55 40.67
N ASN A 167 56.41 -25.02 40.79
CA ASN A 167 55.22 -24.46 40.14
C ASN A 167 55.07 -22.92 40.34
N LYS A 168 55.77 -22.36 41.30
CA LYS A 168 55.81 -20.95 41.62
C LYS A 168 56.53 -20.11 40.55
N SER A 169 57.65 -20.59 39.96
CA SER A 169 58.40 -19.87 38.93
C SER A 169 57.66 -19.87 37.59
N LYS A 170 56.91 -20.92 37.26
CA LYS A 170 56.07 -20.97 36.06
C LYS A 170 54.82 -20.05 36.21
N GLN A 171 54.30 -19.90 37.39
CA GLN A 171 53.20 -18.98 37.69
C GLN A 171 53.68 -17.53 37.62
N GLU A 172 54.84 -17.21 38.15
CA GLU A 172 55.43 -15.86 38.07
C GLU A 172 55.79 -15.47 36.64
N GLU A 173 56.24 -16.41 35.82
CA GLU A 173 56.53 -16.21 34.40
C GLU A 173 55.23 -16.03 33.59
N ALA A 174 54.19 -16.78 33.88
CA ALA A 174 52.88 -16.63 33.27
C ALA A 174 52.21 -15.29 33.64
N ASP A 175 52.32 -14.86 34.91
CA ASP A 175 51.83 -13.57 35.36
C ASP A 175 52.63 -12.40 34.78
N ARG A 176 53.94 -12.56 34.58
CA ARG A 176 54.79 -11.57 33.91
C ARG A 176 54.42 -11.42 32.40
N LEU A 177 54.19 -12.57 31.72
CA LEU A 177 53.72 -12.60 30.33
C LEU A 177 52.32 -12.01 30.22
N ARG A 178 51.46 -12.26 31.19
CA ARG A 178 50.12 -11.68 31.24
C ARG A 178 50.13 -10.15 31.44
N ARG A 179 51.02 -9.65 32.30
CA ARG A 179 51.25 -8.20 32.50
C ARG A 179 51.82 -7.55 31.24
N LEU A 180 52.81 -8.16 30.60
CA LEU A 180 53.38 -7.68 29.33
C LEU A 180 52.35 -7.66 28.20
N ARG A 181 51.51 -8.70 28.10
CA ARG A 181 50.37 -8.72 27.15
C ARG A 181 49.36 -7.59 27.42
N LEU A 182 49.04 -7.35 28.69
CA LEU A 182 48.15 -6.25 29.08
C LEU A 182 48.79 -4.88 28.82
N GLU A 183 50.08 -4.72 28.95
CA GLU A 183 50.80 -3.48 28.61
C GLU A 183 50.90 -3.24 27.11
N VAL A 184 51.06 -4.29 26.31
CA VAL A 184 51.04 -4.23 24.84
C VAL A 184 49.64 -3.89 24.33
N ILE A 185 48.59 -4.48 24.92
CA ILE A 185 47.19 -4.17 24.59
C ILE A 185 46.83 -2.73 24.97
N LYS A 186 47.39 -2.18 26.06
CA LYS A 186 47.19 -0.80 26.44
C LYS A 186 47.97 0.21 25.56
N LYS A 187 49.00 -0.19 24.86
CA LYS A 187 49.83 0.66 23.99
C LYS A 187 49.44 0.62 22.51
N THR A 188 48.64 -0.38 22.09
CA THR A 188 48.10 -0.41 20.70
C THR A 188 46.95 0.54 20.58
N PRO A 189 46.97 1.52 19.63
CA PRO A 189 45.83 2.40 19.40
C PRO A 189 44.60 1.56 19.02
N VAL A 190 43.49 1.83 19.65
CA VAL A 190 42.19 1.15 19.38
C VAL A 190 41.70 1.66 18.04
N THR A 191 41.52 0.76 17.07
CA THR A 191 40.88 1.10 15.81
C THR A 191 39.36 1.16 16.06
N VAL A 192 38.74 2.27 15.73
CA VAL A 192 37.29 2.54 15.90
C VAL A 192 36.67 2.71 14.55
N GLN A 193 35.66 1.89 14.26
CA GLN A 193 34.82 2.04 13.08
C GLN A 193 33.69 3.02 13.41
N ILE A 194 33.55 4.07 12.60
CA ILE A 194 32.59 5.15 12.81
C ILE A 194 31.65 5.21 11.58
N PRO A 195 30.32 5.09 11.75
CA PRO A 195 29.34 5.33 10.68
C PRO A 195 29.23 6.84 10.36
N ASP A 196 28.46 7.19 9.34
CA ASP A 196 28.27 8.58 8.92
C ASP A 196 27.64 9.46 10.01
N GLU A 197 26.78 8.88 10.85
CA GLU A 197 26.20 9.51 12.04
C GLU A 197 26.31 8.58 13.24
N ILE A 198 26.78 9.10 14.39
CA ILE A 198 26.94 8.31 15.61
C ILE A 198 26.54 9.13 16.86
N SER A 199 25.93 8.48 17.85
CA SER A 199 25.69 9.14 19.14
C SER A 199 26.99 9.25 19.97
N VAL A 200 27.12 10.34 20.72
CA VAL A 200 28.29 10.58 21.57
C VAL A 200 28.51 9.45 22.58
N GLY A 201 27.42 8.83 23.09
CA GLY A 201 27.50 7.70 24.00
C GLY A 201 28.01 6.42 23.34
N GLU A 202 27.62 6.17 22.11
CA GLU A 202 28.07 5.02 21.33
C GLU A 202 29.53 5.17 20.89
N LEU A 203 29.93 6.38 20.43
CA LEU A 203 31.32 6.71 20.13
C LEU A 203 32.22 6.47 21.35
N ALA A 204 31.80 6.90 22.55
CA ALA A 204 32.53 6.65 23.79
C ALA A 204 32.69 5.13 24.06
N SER A 205 31.63 4.36 23.87
CA SER A 205 31.65 2.88 24.04
C SER A 205 32.61 2.21 23.04
N ARG A 206 32.58 2.61 21.76
CA ARG A 206 33.44 2.08 20.70
C ARG A 206 34.93 2.42 20.94
N MET A 207 35.22 3.62 21.46
CA MET A 207 36.56 4.04 21.88
C MET A 207 37.01 3.44 23.21
N LYS A 208 36.14 2.72 23.94
CA LYS A 208 36.39 2.22 25.30
C LYS A 208 36.80 3.32 26.27
N LYS A 209 36.19 4.51 26.14
CA LYS A 209 36.38 5.71 26.96
C LYS A 209 35.09 6.04 27.69
N THR A 210 35.19 6.91 28.70
CA THR A 210 34.00 7.38 29.40
C THR A 210 33.29 8.49 28.59
N GLY A 211 31.95 8.48 28.57
CA GLY A 211 31.18 9.50 27.86
C GLY A 211 31.50 10.91 28.31
N ALA A 212 31.84 11.10 29.57
CA ALA A 212 32.26 12.40 30.13
C ALA A 212 33.58 12.91 29.54
N GLU A 213 34.54 12.03 29.23
CA GLU A 213 35.80 12.42 28.57
C GLU A 213 35.53 12.85 27.11
N VAL A 214 34.63 12.16 26.40
CA VAL A 214 34.26 12.51 25.02
C VAL A 214 33.51 13.83 24.97
N VAL A 215 32.54 14.06 25.85
CA VAL A 215 31.84 15.36 25.97
C VAL A 215 32.80 16.50 26.30
N LYS A 216 33.77 16.24 27.19
CA LYS A 216 34.80 17.24 27.54
C LYS A 216 35.73 17.59 26.34
N CYS A 217 36.04 16.58 25.50
CA CYS A 217 36.80 16.77 24.28
C CYS A 217 35.99 17.57 23.24
N LEU A 218 34.70 17.22 23.07
CA LEU A 218 33.75 17.98 22.23
C LEU A 218 33.67 19.46 22.65
N MET A 219 33.53 19.73 23.94
CA MET A 219 33.48 21.09 24.47
C MET A 219 34.78 21.87 24.21
N LYS A 220 35.95 21.23 24.26
CA LYS A 220 37.24 21.88 23.93
C LYS A 220 37.30 22.30 22.46
N ASN A 221 36.68 21.49 21.57
CA ASN A 221 36.62 21.76 20.15
C ASN A 221 35.41 22.65 19.75
N GLY A 222 34.72 23.23 20.73
CA GLY A 222 33.65 24.21 20.52
C GLY A 222 32.27 23.57 20.23
N VAL A 223 32.15 22.24 20.29
CA VAL A 223 30.89 21.54 20.05
C VAL A 223 30.24 21.19 21.38
N MET A 224 29.08 21.78 21.67
CA MET A 224 28.27 21.44 22.83
C MET A 224 27.30 20.28 22.47
N ALA A 225 27.64 19.07 22.88
CA ALA A 225 26.80 17.91 22.64
C ALA A 225 26.52 17.12 23.93
N SER A 226 25.29 16.62 24.07
CA SER A 226 24.89 15.70 25.13
C SER A 226 25.24 14.25 24.75
N LEU A 227 25.21 13.33 25.71
CA LEU A 227 25.51 11.92 25.46
C LEU A 227 24.57 11.24 24.45
N SER A 228 23.35 11.71 24.34
CA SER A 228 22.34 11.18 23.41
C SER A 228 22.31 11.93 22.07
N GLN A 229 23.12 12.96 21.91
CA GLN A 229 23.16 13.74 20.67
C GLN A 229 23.94 13.00 19.59
N ILE A 230 23.44 13.06 18.36
CA ILE A 230 24.06 12.50 17.18
C ILE A 230 25.08 13.53 16.65
N ILE A 231 26.26 13.06 16.28
CA ILE A 231 27.35 13.84 15.67
C ILE A 231 27.71 13.19 14.33
N ASP A 232 28.17 14.00 13.41
CA ASP A 232 28.63 13.59 12.10
C ASP A 232 30.00 12.90 12.14
N PHE A 233 30.31 12.13 11.09
CA PHE A 233 31.57 11.39 10.95
C PHE A 233 32.79 12.25 11.15
N ASP A 234 32.85 13.46 10.56
CA ASP A 234 34.01 14.33 10.60
C ASP A 234 34.32 14.82 12.03
N THR A 235 33.27 15.21 12.76
CA THR A 235 33.40 15.61 14.18
C THR A 235 33.79 14.41 15.04
N ALA A 236 33.22 13.23 14.80
CA ALA A 236 33.53 12.02 15.54
C ALA A 236 34.96 11.53 15.26
N ALA A 237 35.45 11.66 14.01
CA ALA A 237 36.79 11.29 13.60
C ALA A 237 37.85 12.16 14.27
N ILE A 238 37.69 13.50 14.26
CA ILE A 238 38.61 14.44 14.89
C ILE A 238 38.75 14.11 16.38
N ILE A 239 37.65 13.84 17.07
CA ILE A 239 37.66 13.53 18.50
C ILE A 239 38.31 12.19 18.78
N ALA A 240 38.04 11.17 17.96
CA ALA A 240 38.65 9.88 18.14
C ALA A 240 40.17 9.89 17.89
N GLU A 241 40.64 10.67 16.93
CA GLU A 241 42.08 10.87 16.67
C GLU A 241 42.75 11.68 17.83
N GLU A 242 42.12 12.77 18.34
CA GLU A 242 42.63 13.52 19.49
C GLU A 242 42.74 12.62 20.74
N MET A 243 41.83 11.67 20.89
CA MET A 243 41.86 10.71 21.98
C MET A 243 42.80 9.51 21.74
N GLY A 244 43.53 9.47 20.62
CA GLY A 244 44.56 8.49 20.30
C GLY A 244 44.03 7.15 19.74
N CYS A 245 42.82 7.17 19.15
CA CYS A 245 42.25 6.04 18.41
C CYS A 245 42.58 6.19 16.91
N LYS A 246 42.69 5.06 16.21
CA LYS A 246 42.66 5.07 14.74
C LYS A 246 41.23 5.02 14.28
N VAL A 247 40.87 5.86 13.31
CA VAL A 247 39.52 5.92 12.74
C VAL A 247 39.50 5.19 11.43
N GLU A 248 38.50 4.33 11.26
CA GLU A 248 38.12 3.72 10.00
C GLU A 248 36.65 4.03 9.76
N LYS A 249 36.29 4.43 8.55
CA LYS A 249 34.90 4.63 8.19
C LYS A 249 34.18 3.28 8.17
N GLU A 250 33.11 3.13 8.96
CA GLU A 250 32.28 1.96 8.94
C GLU A 250 31.44 1.99 7.65
N VAL A 251 31.76 1.14 6.70
CA VAL A 251 30.88 0.89 5.55
C VAL A 251 29.71 0.09 6.07
N VAL A 252 28.62 0.75 6.36
CA VAL A 252 27.36 0.09 6.70
C VAL A 252 26.85 -0.59 5.43
N VAL A 253 27.31 -1.81 5.20
CA VAL A 253 26.80 -2.64 4.11
C VAL A 253 25.36 -3.00 4.49
N THR A 254 24.41 -2.43 3.79
CA THR A 254 22.99 -2.69 4.02
C THR A 254 22.68 -4.18 3.82
N ILE A 255 21.58 -4.66 4.39
CA ILE A 255 21.15 -6.05 4.19
C ILE A 255 20.90 -6.29 2.69
N GLU A 256 20.46 -5.26 1.98
CA GLU A 256 20.25 -5.28 0.52
C GLU A 256 21.55 -5.54 -0.23
N GLU A 257 22.61 -4.78 0.03
CA GLU A 257 23.93 -4.94 -0.61
C GLU A 257 24.60 -6.28 -0.31
N LYS A 258 24.25 -6.91 0.83
CA LYS A 258 24.74 -8.27 1.17
C LYS A 258 24.03 -9.38 0.42
N LEU A 259 22.75 -9.16 0.07
CA LEU A 259 21.87 -10.16 -0.53
C LEU A 259 21.79 -10.04 -2.05
N ILE A 260 21.79 -8.81 -2.54
CA ILE A 260 21.65 -8.50 -3.97
C ILE A 260 23.03 -8.23 -4.53
N ASP A 261 23.41 -9.04 -5.50
CA ASP A 261 24.67 -8.86 -6.21
C ASP A 261 24.46 -7.86 -7.36
N ASP A 262 24.79 -6.58 -7.11
CA ASP A 262 24.70 -5.50 -8.09
C ASP A 262 25.99 -5.27 -8.89
N HIS A 263 26.94 -6.21 -8.81
CA HIS A 263 28.17 -6.08 -9.58
C HIS A 263 27.88 -6.10 -11.08
N LYS A 264 28.52 -5.19 -11.81
CA LYS A 264 28.46 -5.17 -13.27
C LYS A 264 29.10 -6.43 -13.83
N ASP A 265 28.38 -7.09 -14.73
CA ASP A 265 28.87 -8.30 -15.39
C ASP A 265 30.10 -7.99 -16.27
N GLU A 266 31.07 -8.93 -16.31
CA GLU A 266 32.18 -8.82 -17.23
C GLU A 266 31.72 -9.13 -18.67
N GLU A 267 32.27 -8.44 -19.66
CA GLU A 267 31.88 -8.62 -21.08
C GLU A 267 32.01 -10.06 -21.57
N LYS A 268 32.87 -10.86 -20.93
CA LYS A 268 33.10 -12.26 -21.26
C LYS A 268 31.94 -13.19 -20.91
N ASP A 269 31.14 -12.80 -19.91
CA ASP A 269 30.05 -13.62 -19.39
C ASP A 269 28.71 -13.24 -20.05
N LEU A 270 28.70 -12.19 -20.86
CA LEU A 270 27.53 -11.69 -21.56
C LEU A 270 27.23 -12.50 -22.81
N VAL A 271 26.03 -13.04 -22.90
CA VAL A 271 25.49 -13.80 -24.02
C VAL A 271 24.31 -13.03 -24.65
N PRO A 272 24.15 -13.02 -25.99
CA PRO A 272 22.96 -12.44 -26.62
C PRO A 272 21.68 -13.06 -26.06
N ARG A 273 20.68 -12.20 -25.71
CA ARG A 273 19.35 -12.63 -25.23
C ARG A 273 18.25 -12.29 -26.21
N ALA A 274 17.13 -12.98 -26.07
CA ALA A 274 15.93 -12.67 -26.83
C ALA A 274 15.44 -11.24 -26.55
N PRO A 275 14.99 -10.49 -27.57
CA PRO A 275 14.34 -9.20 -27.34
C PRO A 275 12.99 -9.37 -26.66
N VAL A 276 12.64 -8.39 -25.83
CA VAL A 276 11.33 -8.27 -25.21
C VAL A 276 10.62 -7.09 -25.85
N VAL A 277 9.50 -7.36 -26.50
CA VAL A 277 8.73 -6.39 -27.29
C VAL A 277 7.39 -6.11 -26.61
N VAL A 278 7.07 -4.86 -26.32
CA VAL A 278 5.73 -4.47 -25.87
C VAL A 278 4.88 -4.05 -27.07
N VAL A 279 3.63 -4.50 -27.09
CA VAL A 279 2.64 -4.10 -28.10
C VAL A 279 1.69 -3.08 -27.49
N MET A 280 1.67 -1.87 -28.05
CA MET A 280 0.91 -0.73 -27.56
C MET A 280 0.04 -0.11 -28.67
N GLY A 281 -0.87 0.76 -28.29
CA GLY A 281 -1.75 1.49 -29.21
C GLY A 281 -3.18 1.59 -28.67
N HIS A 282 -4.03 2.23 -29.46
CA HIS A 282 -5.43 2.49 -29.10
C HIS A 282 -6.27 1.20 -29.02
N VAL A 283 -7.42 1.26 -28.34
CA VAL A 283 -8.46 0.20 -28.37
C VAL A 283 -8.88 -0.02 -29.82
N ASP A 284 -9.24 -1.25 -30.19
CA ASP A 284 -9.73 -1.65 -31.52
C ASP A 284 -8.76 -1.44 -32.71
N HIS A 285 -7.50 -1.01 -32.47
CA HIS A 285 -6.47 -0.98 -33.50
C HIS A 285 -5.91 -2.35 -33.88
N GLY A 286 -6.36 -3.43 -33.20
CA GLY A 286 -6.05 -4.80 -33.55
C GLY A 286 -4.75 -5.34 -32.93
N LYS A 287 -4.32 -4.83 -31.77
CA LYS A 287 -3.15 -5.32 -31.02
C LYS A 287 -3.28 -6.82 -30.74
N THR A 288 -4.34 -7.20 -30.03
CA THR A 288 -4.59 -8.60 -29.64
C THR A 288 -4.80 -9.48 -30.87
N SER A 289 -5.43 -8.98 -31.95
CA SER A 289 -5.58 -9.72 -33.21
C SER A 289 -4.23 -9.97 -33.89
N LEU A 290 -3.31 -8.99 -33.86
CA LEU A 290 -1.95 -9.16 -34.37
C LEU A 290 -1.20 -10.25 -33.58
N LEU A 291 -1.32 -10.19 -32.26
CA LEU A 291 -0.67 -11.15 -31.37
C LEU A 291 -1.27 -12.55 -31.48
N ASP A 292 -2.59 -12.65 -31.65
CA ASP A 292 -3.29 -13.93 -31.93
C ASP A 292 -2.80 -14.55 -33.25
N TYR A 293 -2.61 -13.74 -34.29
CA TYR A 293 -2.05 -14.19 -35.55
C TYR A 293 -0.60 -14.73 -35.34
N ILE A 294 0.25 -13.99 -34.66
CA ILE A 294 1.64 -14.39 -34.40
C ILE A 294 1.72 -15.69 -33.58
N ARG A 295 0.79 -15.88 -32.62
CA ARG A 295 0.73 -17.07 -31.75
C ARG A 295 0.00 -18.26 -32.38
N ASN A 296 -0.73 -18.08 -33.47
CA ASN A 296 -1.73 -19.01 -33.99
C ASN A 296 -2.77 -19.40 -32.90
N ALA A 297 -3.30 -18.41 -32.17
CA ALA A 297 -4.24 -18.57 -31.06
C ALA A 297 -5.46 -17.65 -31.25
N HIS A 298 -6.49 -17.84 -30.43
CA HIS A 298 -7.72 -17.04 -30.46
C HIS A 298 -8.06 -16.55 -29.04
N VAL A 299 -7.19 -15.74 -28.45
CA VAL A 299 -7.36 -15.20 -27.09
C VAL A 299 -8.39 -14.07 -27.08
N ALA A 300 -8.37 -13.20 -28.07
CA ALA A 300 -9.29 -12.06 -28.18
C ALA A 300 -10.77 -12.46 -28.10
N SER A 301 -11.14 -13.61 -28.65
CA SER A 301 -12.53 -14.09 -28.63
C SER A 301 -12.97 -14.63 -27.25
N GLY A 302 -12.02 -14.92 -26.36
CA GLY A 302 -12.26 -15.44 -25.01
C GLY A 302 -12.32 -14.35 -23.93
N GLU A 303 -11.88 -13.15 -24.22
CA GLU A 303 -11.83 -12.03 -23.26
C GLU A 303 -13.21 -11.36 -23.11
N ALA A 304 -13.52 -10.95 -21.86
CA ALA A 304 -14.77 -10.26 -21.57
C ALA A 304 -14.82 -8.89 -22.27
N GLY A 305 -15.89 -8.65 -23.05
CA GLY A 305 -16.03 -7.43 -23.83
C GLY A 305 -15.16 -7.38 -25.10
N GLY A 306 -14.40 -8.44 -25.41
CA GLY A 306 -13.49 -8.48 -26.58
C GLY A 306 -12.28 -7.53 -26.46
N ILE A 307 -11.96 -7.08 -25.24
CA ILE A 307 -10.86 -6.17 -24.96
C ILE A 307 -9.84 -6.82 -24.00
N THR A 308 -8.55 -6.62 -24.27
CA THR A 308 -7.48 -7.08 -23.36
C THR A 308 -7.47 -6.21 -22.11
N GLN A 309 -7.54 -6.87 -20.94
CA GLN A 309 -7.58 -6.24 -19.62
C GLN A 309 -6.42 -6.67 -18.72
N HIS A 310 -5.62 -7.64 -19.13
CA HIS A 310 -4.45 -8.17 -18.43
C HIS A 310 -3.18 -8.02 -19.27
N ILE A 311 -2.01 -7.99 -18.62
CA ILE A 311 -0.75 -8.07 -19.34
C ILE A 311 -0.43 -9.51 -19.68
N GLY A 312 -0.51 -9.87 -20.96
CA GLY A 312 -0.08 -11.16 -21.47
C GLY A 312 1.41 -11.16 -21.77
N ALA A 313 2.15 -12.22 -21.35
CA ALA A 313 3.55 -12.39 -21.70
C ALA A 313 3.75 -13.77 -22.32
N TYR A 314 4.40 -13.83 -23.48
CA TYR A 314 4.65 -15.09 -24.16
C TYR A 314 5.84 -15.01 -25.13
N GLN A 315 6.40 -16.15 -25.46
CA GLN A 315 7.56 -16.25 -26.33
C GLN A 315 7.23 -16.99 -27.63
N VAL A 316 7.63 -16.41 -28.76
CA VAL A 316 7.45 -17.00 -30.08
C VAL A 316 8.81 -17.20 -30.73
N GLN A 317 8.97 -18.29 -31.47
CA GLN A 317 10.17 -18.51 -32.28
C GLN A 317 9.93 -18.08 -33.73
N ILE A 318 10.75 -17.20 -34.23
CA ILE A 318 10.71 -16.65 -35.58
C ILE A 318 12.06 -16.87 -36.24
N ASN A 319 12.08 -17.60 -37.35
CA ASN A 319 13.32 -17.97 -38.07
C ASN A 319 14.40 -18.59 -37.15
N GLY A 320 13.96 -19.34 -36.12
CA GLY A 320 14.85 -19.97 -35.14
C GLY A 320 15.34 -19.05 -34.00
N LYS A 321 14.96 -17.77 -34.00
CA LYS A 321 15.26 -16.81 -32.94
C LYS A 321 14.03 -16.59 -32.05
N PRO A 322 14.16 -16.64 -30.74
CA PRO A 322 13.05 -16.36 -29.83
C PRO A 322 12.82 -14.85 -29.70
N ILE A 323 11.55 -14.43 -29.70
CA ILE A 323 11.11 -13.08 -29.36
C ILE A 323 10.03 -13.18 -28.28
N THR A 324 10.14 -12.36 -27.22
CA THR A 324 9.15 -12.32 -26.15
C THR A 324 8.25 -11.10 -26.35
N PHE A 325 6.95 -11.33 -26.42
CA PHE A 325 5.95 -10.28 -26.55
C PHE A 325 5.23 -10.04 -25.21
N LEU A 326 5.00 -8.76 -24.92
CA LEU A 326 4.12 -8.29 -23.86
C LEU A 326 2.90 -7.60 -24.48
N ASP A 327 1.72 -8.19 -24.27
CA ASP A 327 0.45 -7.56 -24.67
C ASP A 327 -0.02 -6.61 -23.58
N THR A 328 -0.39 -5.39 -23.94
CA THR A 328 -0.86 -4.38 -22.99
C THR A 328 -2.27 -3.89 -23.33
N PRO A 329 -3.13 -3.67 -22.31
CA PRO A 329 -4.45 -3.11 -22.53
C PRO A 329 -4.39 -1.74 -23.17
N GLY A 330 -5.27 -1.48 -24.16
CA GLY A 330 -5.33 -0.20 -24.87
C GLY A 330 -6.08 0.91 -24.13
N HIS A 331 -6.97 0.55 -23.21
CA HIS A 331 -7.87 1.49 -22.53
C HIS A 331 -7.15 2.45 -21.56
N GLU A 332 -7.62 3.68 -21.46
CA GLU A 332 -7.06 4.75 -20.61
C GLU A 332 -6.92 4.32 -19.13
N ALA A 333 -7.89 3.59 -18.61
CA ALA A 333 -7.84 3.07 -17.24
C ALA A 333 -6.56 2.30 -16.90
N PHE A 334 -5.89 1.70 -17.89
CA PHE A 334 -4.70 0.86 -17.71
C PHE A 334 -3.38 1.57 -18.04
N THR A 335 -3.31 2.90 -17.88
CA THR A 335 -2.09 3.70 -18.09
C THR A 335 -0.88 3.15 -17.32
N SER A 336 -1.05 2.75 -16.06
CA SER A 336 0.03 2.17 -15.25
C SER A 336 0.59 0.86 -15.83
N MET A 337 -0.26 0.05 -16.45
CA MET A 337 0.16 -1.19 -17.10
C MET A 337 0.97 -0.91 -18.38
N ARG A 338 0.61 0.11 -19.17
CA ARG A 338 1.38 0.53 -20.37
C ARG A 338 2.74 1.09 -19.98
N ALA A 339 2.78 1.97 -18.98
CA ALA A 339 4.04 2.53 -18.47
C ALA A 339 4.98 1.41 -17.98
N ARG A 340 4.45 0.44 -17.22
CA ARG A 340 5.18 -0.73 -16.76
C ARG A 340 5.68 -1.59 -17.92
N GLY A 341 4.81 -1.85 -18.91
CA GLY A 341 5.18 -2.57 -20.12
C GLY A 341 6.39 -1.94 -20.82
N ALA A 342 6.39 -0.61 -21.01
CA ALA A 342 7.50 0.12 -21.63
C ALA A 342 8.80 0.01 -20.82
N MET A 343 8.73 0.15 -19.50
CA MET A 343 9.94 0.14 -18.65
C MET A 343 10.66 -1.21 -18.59
N VAL A 344 9.96 -2.30 -18.89
CA VAL A 344 10.48 -3.67 -18.75
C VAL A 344 10.97 -4.23 -20.08
N THR A 345 10.65 -3.58 -21.18
CA THR A 345 10.89 -4.06 -22.56
C THR A 345 12.01 -3.33 -23.27
N ASP A 346 12.48 -3.93 -24.34
CA ASP A 346 13.60 -3.41 -25.16
C ASP A 346 13.10 -2.64 -26.39
N ILE A 347 11.95 -3.01 -26.93
CA ILE A 347 11.38 -2.43 -28.17
C ILE A 347 9.86 -2.22 -27.97
N ALA A 348 9.33 -1.10 -28.45
CA ALA A 348 7.89 -0.87 -28.51
C ALA A 348 7.36 -1.05 -29.93
N SER A 349 6.38 -1.94 -30.12
CA SER A 349 5.60 -2.06 -31.34
C SER A 349 4.29 -1.27 -31.17
N LEU A 350 4.19 -0.14 -31.85
CA LEU A 350 3.05 0.75 -31.82
C LEU A 350 2.07 0.39 -32.93
N VAL A 351 0.90 -0.14 -32.57
CA VAL A 351 -0.13 -0.55 -33.54
C VAL A 351 -1.13 0.59 -33.76
N VAL A 352 -1.25 1.04 -35.01
CA VAL A 352 -2.16 2.12 -35.43
C VAL A 352 -3.06 1.61 -36.53
N ALA A 353 -4.38 1.80 -36.44
CA ALA A 353 -5.29 1.44 -37.51
C ALA A 353 -5.20 2.44 -38.65
N ALA A 354 -5.12 1.94 -39.92
CA ALA A 354 -4.96 2.75 -41.11
C ALA A 354 -6.16 3.68 -41.41
N GLU A 355 -7.33 3.34 -40.87
CA GLU A 355 -8.58 4.10 -41.01
C GLU A 355 -8.71 5.25 -39.99
N ASP A 356 -8.37 4.97 -38.72
CA ASP A 356 -8.62 5.87 -37.58
C ASP A 356 -7.51 6.93 -37.41
N GLY A 357 -6.25 6.55 -37.65
CA GLY A 357 -5.09 7.40 -37.43
C GLY A 357 -4.62 7.42 -35.98
N ILE A 358 -3.94 8.50 -35.58
CA ILE A 358 -3.38 8.63 -34.24
C ILE A 358 -4.46 9.11 -33.26
N MET A 359 -4.78 8.27 -32.29
CA MET A 359 -5.75 8.52 -31.23
C MET A 359 -5.05 8.92 -29.91
N PRO A 360 -5.75 9.51 -28.92
CA PRO A 360 -5.12 9.98 -27.66
C PRO A 360 -4.31 8.90 -26.94
N GLN A 361 -4.78 7.66 -26.89
CA GLN A 361 -4.08 6.54 -26.23
C GLN A 361 -2.84 6.09 -27.04
N THR A 362 -2.80 6.37 -28.36
CA THR A 362 -1.61 6.18 -29.20
C THR A 362 -0.54 7.21 -28.82
N VAL A 363 -0.93 8.46 -28.61
CA VAL A 363 -0.03 9.55 -28.16
C VAL A 363 0.54 9.20 -26.76
N GLU A 364 -0.30 8.74 -25.86
CA GLU A 364 0.12 8.27 -24.53
C GLU A 364 1.15 7.13 -24.64
N SER A 365 0.92 6.17 -25.53
CA SER A 365 1.84 5.05 -25.78
C SER A 365 3.19 5.53 -26.32
N ILE A 366 3.21 6.51 -27.23
CA ILE A 366 4.44 7.15 -27.72
C ILE A 366 5.21 7.81 -26.57
N ASN A 367 4.50 8.53 -25.70
CA ASN A 367 5.11 9.22 -24.56
C ASN A 367 5.72 8.22 -23.56
N HIS A 368 5.06 7.09 -23.29
CA HIS A 368 5.59 6.05 -22.43
C HIS A 368 6.85 5.39 -23.01
N ALA A 369 6.84 5.07 -24.30
CA ALA A 369 8.00 4.50 -24.98
C ALA A 369 9.19 5.48 -25.00
N LYS A 370 8.94 6.77 -25.26
CA LYS A 370 9.97 7.83 -25.20
C LYS A 370 10.51 8.04 -23.79
N ALA A 371 9.65 8.02 -22.79
CA ALA A 371 10.06 8.14 -21.38
C ALA A 371 10.92 6.95 -20.92
N ALA A 372 10.64 5.75 -21.45
CA ALA A 372 11.44 4.56 -21.22
C ALA A 372 12.74 4.51 -22.08
N GLY A 373 12.88 5.39 -23.06
CA GLY A 373 14.06 5.45 -23.94
C GLY A 373 14.20 4.25 -24.90
N ILE A 374 13.09 3.55 -25.19
CA ILE A 374 13.09 2.36 -26.06
C ILE A 374 12.75 2.75 -27.52
N PRO A 375 13.35 2.07 -28.53
CA PRO A 375 13.05 2.26 -29.94
C PRO A 375 11.59 1.89 -30.24
N ILE A 376 10.95 2.66 -31.14
CA ILE A 376 9.56 2.48 -31.51
C ILE A 376 9.49 2.00 -32.96
N ILE A 377 8.81 0.88 -33.20
CA ILE A 377 8.45 0.39 -34.53
C ILE A 377 6.94 0.55 -34.70
N VAL A 378 6.52 1.22 -35.75
CA VAL A 378 5.10 1.48 -36.02
C VAL A 378 4.53 0.42 -36.96
N ALA A 379 3.48 -0.26 -36.51
CA ALA A 379 2.72 -1.22 -37.29
C ALA A 379 1.39 -0.57 -37.72
N ILE A 380 1.26 -0.16 -39.00
CA ILE A 380 0.01 0.38 -39.53
C ILE A 380 -0.89 -0.81 -39.93
N ASN A 381 -1.88 -1.08 -39.08
CA ASN A 381 -2.77 -2.26 -39.20
C ASN A 381 -4.04 -1.92 -39.99
N LYS A 382 -4.79 -2.97 -40.35
CA LYS A 382 -6.04 -2.91 -41.12
C LYS A 382 -5.86 -2.44 -42.56
N MET A 383 -4.72 -2.74 -43.17
CA MET A 383 -4.44 -2.41 -44.58
C MET A 383 -5.37 -3.12 -45.58
N ASP A 384 -6.14 -4.09 -45.14
CA ASP A 384 -7.16 -4.80 -45.90
C ASP A 384 -8.42 -3.96 -46.13
N LYS A 385 -8.60 -2.84 -45.44
CA LYS A 385 -9.77 -1.96 -45.62
C LYS A 385 -9.57 -0.97 -46.73
N PRO A 386 -10.63 -0.64 -47.53
CA PRO A 386 -10.53 0.33 -48.66
C PRO A 386 -10.26 1.77 -48.17
N GLU A 387 -10.55 2.11 -46.94
CA GLU A 387 -10.35 3.41 -46.32
C GLU A 387 -8.93 3.61 -45.76
N ALA A 388 -8.07 2.61 -45.90
CA ALA A 388 -6.71 2.62 -45.33
C ALA A 388 -5.85 3.71 -45.99
N ASN A 389 -5.32 4.62 -45.18
CA ASN A 389 -4.45 5.71 -45.64
C ASN A 389 -3.15 5.75 -44.81
N PRO A 390 -2.10 5.02 -45.19
CA PRO A 390 -0.84 4.99 -44.48
C PRO A 390 -0.08 6.31 -44.50
N GLU A 391 -0.18 7.07 -45.60
CA GLU A 391 0.52 8.33 -45.75
C GLU A 391 0.04 9.40 -44.75
N ARG A 392 -1.27 9.43 -44.48
CA ARG A 392 -1.84 10.31 -43.47
C ARG A 392 -1.25 9.99 -42.07
N ILE A 393 -1.07 8.71 -41.77
CA ILE A 393 -0.51 8.28 -40.46
C ILE A 393 0.97 8.68 -40.37
N LYS A 394 1.77 8.48 -41.42
CA LYS A 394 3.16 8.90 -41.46
C LYS A 394 3.30 10.40 -41.21
N GLN A 395 2.41 11.23 -41.80
CA GLN A 395 2.37 12.68 -41.56
C GLN A 395 2.04 12.98 -40.08
N GLN A 396 1.02 12.35 -39.51
CA GLN A 396 0.66 12.56 -38.14
C GLN A 396 1.77 12.13 -37.16
N LEU A 397 2.48 11.02 -37.43
CA LEU A 397 3.61 10.58 -36.61
C LEU A 397 4.71 11.64 -36.51
N THR A 398 4.95 12.41 -37.59
CA THR A 398 5.94 13.48 -37.59
C THR A 398 5.60 14.59 -36.59
N GLU A 399 4.32 14.89 -36.37
CA GLU A 399 3.88 15.87 -35.37
C GLU A 399 4.29 15.46 -33.92
N TYR A 400 4.40 14.15 -33.70
CA TYR A 400 4.85 13.59 -32.42
C TYR A 400 6.34 13.27 -32.38
N GLY A 401 7.12 13.75 -33.41
CA GLY A 401 8.57 13.56 -33.47
C GLY A 401 8.99 12.12 -33.77
N LEU A 402 8.18 11.38 -34.53
CA LEU A 402 8.49 10.08 -35.11
C LEU A 402 8.54 10.25 -36.63
N VAL A 403 9.75 10.40 -37.16
CA VAL A 403 9.98 10.58 -38.60
C VAL A 403 10.30 9.23 -39.22
N CYS A 404 9.56 8.86 -40.26
CA CYS A 404 9.76 7.58 -40.97
C CYS A 404 11.11 7.51 -41.67
N GLU A 405 11.69 6.31 -41.81
CA GLU A 405 12.92 6.07 -42.56
C GLU A 405 12.84 6.61 -44.00
N GLU A 406 11.70 6.46 -44.69
CA GLU A 406 11.46 6.94 -46.03
C GLU A 406 11.66 8.49 -46.16
N TRP A 407 11.50 9.21 -45.04
CA TRP A 407 11.67 10.68 -44.97
C TRP A 407 12.97 11.10 -44.28
N GLY A 408 13.89 10.12 -44.08
CA GLY A 408 15.21 10.34 -43.49
C GLY A 408 15.23 10.37 -41.97
N GLY A 409 14.23 9.79 -41.30
CA GLY A 409 14.18 9.60 -39.87
C GLY A 409 14.61 8.20 -39.44
N ASP A 410 14.43 7.91 -38.15
CA ASP A 410 14.87 6.66 -37.50
C ASP A 410 13.71 5.70 -37.17
N THR A 411 12.46 6.07 -37.51
CA THR A 411 11.29 5.25 -37.13
C THR A 411 10.90 4.31 -38.27
N ILE A 412 10.96 3.02 -38.01
CA ILE A 412 10.54 1.96 -38.92
C ILE A 412 9.02 1.88 -38.93
N VAL A 413 8.42 1.92 -40.15
CA VAL A 413 6.98 1.86 -40.35
C VAL A 413 6.63 0.63 -41.21
N CYS A 414 5.85 -0.30 -40.64
CA CYS A 414 5.43 -1.51 -41.37
C CYS A 414 3.92 -1.50 -41.60
N PRO A 415 3.45 -1.44 -42.87
CA PRO A 415 2.05 -1.64 -43.18
C PRO A 415 1.69 -3.14 -43.05
N ILE A 416 0.66 -3.42 -42.25
CA ILE A 416 0.24 -4.80 -41.96
C ILE A 416 -1.27 -4.98 -42.01
N SER A 417 -1.72 -6.22 -42.11
CA SER A 417 -3.08 -6.63 -41.79
C SER A 417 -3.06 -7.85 -40.90
N ALA A 418 -3.40 -7.66 -39.63
CA ALA A 418 -3.49 -8.74 -38.65
C ALA A 418 -4.51 -9.81 -39.05
N LYS A 419 -5.54 -9.46 -39.81
CA LYS A 419 -6.59 -10.35 -40.28
C LYS A 419 -6.14 -11.28 -41.40
N THR A 420 -5.40 -10.76 -42.37
CA THR A 420 -4.94 -11.51 -43.57
C THR A 420 -3.52 -12.05 -43.41
N GLY A 421 -2.76 -11.56 -42.44
CA GLY A 421 -1.34 -11.87 -42.27
C GLY A 421 -0.39 -11.06 -43.13
N MET A 422 -0.93 -10.18 -44.00
CA MET A 422 -0.10 -9.35 -44.90
C MET A 422 0.86 -8.48 -44.09
N GLY A 423 2.16 -8.49 -44.46
CA GLY A 423 3.19 -7.66 -43.84
C GLY A 423 3.63 -8.03 -42.45
N VAL A 424 3.02 -9.03 -41.81
CA VAL A 424 3.37 -9.43 -40.44
C VAL A 424 4.77 -10.01 -40.37
N ASP A 425 5.17 -10.84 -41.35
CA ASP A 425 6.52 -11.39 -41.42
C ASP A 425 7.58 -10.29 -41.53
N ASN A 426 7.32 -9.24 -42.34
CA ASN A 426 8.21 -8.10 -42.42
C ASN A 426 8.33 -7.34 -41.09
N LEU A 427 7.22 -7.14 -40.37
CA LEU A 427 7.26 -6.55 -39.03
C LEU A 427 8.16 -7.37 -38.09
N LEU A 428 8.04 -8.69 -38.10
CA LEU A 428 8.83 -9.59 -37.28
C LEU A 428 10.32 -9.58 -37.65
N GLU A 429 10.63 -9.44 -38.93
CA GLU A 429 12.00 -9.24 -39.41
C GLU A 429 12.59 -7.92 -38.91
N MET A 430 11.83 -6.82 -39.01
CA MET A 430 12.27 -5.51 -38.54
C MET A 430 12.47 -5.49 -37.00
N LEU A 431 11.61 -6.15 -36.23
CA LEU A 431 11.80 -6.34 -34.79
C LEU A 431 13.09 -7.11 -34.46
N THR A 432 13.38 -8.15 -35.23
CA THR A 432 14.62 -8.94 -35.06
C THR A 432 15.86 -8.11 -35.40
N LEU A 433 15.81 -7.37 -36.50
CA LEU A 433 16.92 -6.51 -36.94
C LEU A 433 17.21 -5.39 -35.93
N THR A 434 16.17 -4.72 -35.44
CA THR A 434 16.31 -3.67 -34.41
C THR A 434 16.92 -4.24 -33.13
N ALA A 435 16.53 -5.45 -32.73
CA ALA A 435 17.11 -6.15 -31.57
C ALA A 435 18.60 -6.47 -31.77
N GLU A 436 19.01 -6.85 -32.98
CA GLU A 436 20.43 -7.11 -33.31
C GLU A 436 21.26 -5.83 -33.25
N VAL A 437 20.74 -4.73 -33.79
CA VAL A 437 21.39 -3.41 -33.71
C VAL A 437 21.54 -2.93 -32.27
N SER A 438 20.57 -3.25 -31.42
CA SER A 438 20.59 -2.88 -29.99
C SER A 438 21.56 -3.74 -29.16
N GLU A 439 22.19 -4.78 -29.72
CA GLU A 439 23.15 -5.69 -29.07
C GLU A 439 22.69 -6.16 -27.67
N LEU A 440 21.46 -6.67 -27.55
CA LEU A 440 20.87 -7.09 -26.27
C LEU A 440 21.64 -8.29 -25.66
N LYS A 441 22.28 -8.08 -24.51
CA LYS A 441 23.12 -9.07 -23.82
C LYS A 441 22.63 -9.28 -22.38
N ALA A 442 22.83 -10.48 -21.85
CA ALA A 442 22.60 -10.81 -20.43
C ALA A 442 23.57 -11.92 -19.98
N ASN A 443 23.80 -12.03 -18.69
CA ASN A 443 24.63 -13.07 -18.11
C ASN A 443 23.74 -14.22 -17.58
N PRO A 444 23.65 -15.38 -18.24
CA PRO A 444 22.82 -16.49 -17.78
C PRO A 444 23.34 -17.19 -16.52
N ASN A 445 24.62 -16.98 -16.14
CA ASN A 445 25.27 -17.73 -15.07
C ASN A 445 25.10 -17.13 -13.67
N ARG A 446 24.56 -15.89 -13.55
CA ARG A 446 24.31 -15.28 -12.25
C ARG A 446 22.94 -15.64 -11.67
N ALA A 447 22.69 -15.23 -10.42
CA ALA A 447 21.38 -15.34 -9.79
C ALA A 447 20.32 -14.57 -10.59
N ALA A 448 19.11 -15.12 -10.70
CA ALA A 448 18.06 -14.53 -11.50
C ALA A 448 17.62 -13.17 -10.95
N GLN A 449 17.52 -12.20 -11.85
CA GLN A 449 16.99 -10.87 -11.62
C GLN A 449 16.00 -10.52 -12.72
N GLY A 450 14.96 -9.78 -12.37
CA GLY A 450 13.96 -9.35 -13.34
C GLY A 450 12.79 -8.63 -12.68
N THR A 451 11.65 -8.62 -13.37
CA THR A 451 10.48 -7.84 -12.96
C THR A 451 9.22 -8.70 -12.89
N VAL A 452 8.36 -8.39 -11.93
CA VAL A 452 7.02 -8.96 -11.80
C VAL A 452 6.11 -8.28 -12.81
N ILE A 453 5.62 -9.03 -13.80
CA ILE A 453 4.66 -8.53 -14.79
C ILE A 453 3.30 -8.38 -14.14
N GLU A 454 2.81 -9.46 -13.53
CA GLU A 454 1.49 -9.56 -12.94
C GLU A 454 1.47 -10.54 -11.76
N ALA A 455 0.54 -10.33 -10.82
CA ALA A 455 0.38 -11.23 -9.68
C ALA A 455 -1.10 -11.46 -9.37
N ARG A 456 -1.44 -12.70 -9.03
CA ARG A 456 -2.81 -13.13 -8.70
C ARG A 456 -2.82 -14.08 -7.51
N LEU A 457 -3.99 -14.20 -6.89
CA LEU A 457 -4.22 -15.15 -5.80
C LEU A 457 -5.12 -16.29 -6.28
N ASP A 458 -4.53 -17.48 -6.42
CA ASP A 458 -5.26 -18.70 -6.78
C ASP A 458 -5.70 -19.44 -5.51
N LYS A 459 -6.97 -19.89 -5.45
CA LYS A 459 -7.52 -20.61 -4.28
C LYS A 459 -6.80 -21.92 -3.97
N GLY A 460 -6.26 -22.61 -4.99
CA GLY A 460 -5.60 -23.90 -4.83
C GLY A 460 -4.08 -23.83 -4.73
N ARG A 461 -3.47 -22.90 -5.47
CA ARG A 461 -2.01 -22.75 -5.60
C ARG A 461 -1.43 -21.66 -4.69
N GLY A 462 -2.28 -20.80 -4.11
CA GLY A 462 -1.87 -19.63 -3.34
C GLY A 462 -1.43 -18.46 -4.23
N PRO A 463 -0.50 -17.61 -3.75
CA PRO A 463 0.04 -16.53 -4.56
C PRO A 463 0.77 -17.06 -5.79
N VAL A 464 0.41 -16.51 -6.94
CA VAL A 464 0.96 -16.84 -8.26
C VAL A 464 1.44 -15.53 -8.87
N ALA A 465 2.67 -15.51 -9.37
CA ALA A 465 3.24 -14.33 -10.03
C ALA A 465 3.81 -14.70 -11.39
N THR A 466 3.56 -13.87 -12.39
CA THR A 466 4.20 -13.93 -13.70
C THR A 466 5.43 -13.04 -13.68
N LEU A 467 6.59 -13.65 -13.84
CA LEU A 467 7.88 -12.97 -13.84
C LEU A 467 8.46 -12.92 -15.25
N LEU A 468 9.15 -11.83 -15.55
CA LEU A 468 10.06 -11.76 -16.68
C LEU A 468 11.49 -11.76 -16.16
N VAL A 469 12.25 -12.79 -16.50
CA VAL A 469 13.66 -12.85 -16.16
C VAL A 469 14.43 -11.92 -17.10
N GLN A 470 15.15 -10.95 -16.55
CA GLN A 470 15.94 -10.00 -17.35
C GLN A 470 17.42 -10.39 -17.39
N ASN A 471 17.93 -10.87 -16.26
CA ASN A 471 19.32 -11.33 -16.14
C ASN A 471 19.38 -12.59 -15.27
N GLY A 472 20.41 -13.42 -15.45
CA GLY A 472 20.57 -14.65 -14.69
C GLY A 472 19.64 -15.79 -15.13
N THR A 473 19.65 -16.88 -14.39
CA THR A 473 18.77 -18.04 -14.61
C THR A 473 18.02 -18.40 -13.34
N LEU A 474 16.69 -18.35 -13.40
CA LEU A 474 15.81 -18.78 -12.32
C LEU A 474 15.63 -20.30 -12.35
N LYS A 475 15.85 -20.96 -11.22
CA LYS A 475 15.70 -22.40 -11.07
C LYS A 475 14.61 -22.77 -10.08
N GLN A 476 14.00 -23.92 -10.28
CA GLN A 476 13.06 -24.44 -9.28
C GLN A 476 13.80 -24.71 -7.97
N GLY A 477 13.25 -24.20 -6.86
CA GLY A 477 13.86 -24.28 -5.52
C GLY A 477 14.58 -23.02 -5.08
N ASP A 478 14.85 -22.08 -5.97
CA ASP A 478 15.47 -20.79 -5.62
C ASP A 478 14.60 -19.98 -4.66
N ILE A 479 15.24 -19.20 -3.82
CA ILE A 479 14.57 -18.26 -2.93
C ILE A 479 14.56 -16.91 -3.65
N ILE A 480 13.40 -16.32 -3.78
CA ILE A 480 13.23 -15.02 -4.44
C ILE A 480 12.63 -14.01 -3.49
N ILE A 481 13.09 -12.77 -3.64
CA ILE A 481 12.50 -11.57 -3.05
C ILE A 481 11.86 -10.79 -4.19
N ALA A 482 10.57 -10.47 -4.08
CA ALA A 482 9.85 -9.66 -5.06
C ALA A 482 9.12 -8.52 -4.32
N GLY A 483 9.71 -7.33 -4.31
CA GLY A 483 9.20 -6.20 -3.51
C GLY A 483 9.08 -6.54 -2.03
N THR A 484 7.84 -6.63 -1.52
CA THR A 484 7.50 -7.00 -0.13
C THR A 484 7.18 -8.49 0.06
N ALA A 485 7.27 -9.30 -0.99
CA ALA A 485 7.02 -10.73 -0.93
C ALA A 485 8.32 -11.53 -1.00
N VAL A 486 8.41 -12.60 -0.23
CA VAL A 486 9.52 -13.55 -0.26
C VAL A 486 8.97 -14.97 -0.37
N GLY A 487 9.68 -15.85 -1.04
CA GLY A 487 9.27 -17.24 -1.09
C GLY A 487 10.25 -18.11 -1.84
N ARG A 488 10.04 -19.43 -1.75
CA ARG A 488 10.79 -20.41 -2.49
C ARG A 488 9.99 -20.86 -3.70
N VAL A 489 10.57 -20.80 -4.88
CA VAL A 489 9.95 -21.25 -6.13
C VAL A 489 9.59 -22.73 -6.05
N ARG A 490 8.32 -23.05 -5.92
CA ARG A 490 7.84 -24.44 -5.84
C ARG A 490 7.64 -25.05 -7.21
N ALA A 491 7.03 -24.31 -8.11
CA ALA A 491 6.81 -24.73 -9.49
C ALA A 491 6.92 -23.53 -10.42
N MET A 492 7.45 -23.77 -11.60
CA MET A 492 7.52 -22.82 -12.70
C MET A 492 6.72 -23.37 -13.87
N VAL A 493 5.90 -22.54 -14.47
CA VAL A 493 5.08 -22.88 -15.63
C VAL A 493 5.35 -21.84 -16.72
N GLY A 494 5.67 -22.30 -17.91
CA GLY A 494 5.87 -21.44 -19.06
C GLY A 494 4.55 -20.96 -19.68
N ASP A 495 4.67 -20.10 -20.68
CA ASP A 495 3.55 -19.50 -21.44
C ASP A 495 2.58 -20.49 -22.08
N LYS A 496 3.06 -21.70 -22.45
CA LYS A 496 2.26 -22.79 -23.02
C LYS A 496 1.73 -23.78 -21.98
N GLY A 497 1.84 -23.45 -20.68
CA GLY A 497 1.41 -24.33 -19.59
C GLY A 497 2.37 -25.50 -19.27
N GLN A 498 3.54 -25.58 -19.93
CA GLN A 498 4.55 -26.58 -19.64
C GLN A 498 5.29 -26.28 -18.32
N LYS A 499 5.61 -27.33 -17.58
CA LYS A 499 6.45 -27.19 -16.37
C LYS A 499 7.91 -26.98 -16.78
N LEU A 500 8.52 -25.92 -16.24
CA LEU A 500 9.91 -25.61 -16.45
C LEU A 500 10.73 -25.93 -15.19
N THR A 501 11.95 -26.38 -15.37
CA THR A 501 12.93 -26.58 -14.28
C THR A 501 13.87 -25.37 -14.14
N SER A 502 14.07 -24.62 -15.23
CA SER A 502 14.86 -23.41 -15.28
C SER A 502 14.30 -22.42 -16.30
N ALA A 503 14.45 -21.13 -16.05
CA ALA A 503 14.09 -20.04 -16.96
C ALA A 503 15.28 -19.09 -17.07
N GLY A 504 15.78 -18.91 -18.30
CA GLY A 504 16.88 -17.99 -18.62
C GLY A 504 16.39 -16.57 -18.90
N PRO A 505 17.29 -15.67 -19.34
CA PRO A 505 16.96 -14.30 -19.68
C PRO A 505 15.88 -14.19 -20.77
N SER A 506 15.02 -13.17 -20.66
CA SER A 506 13.90 -12.86 -21.56
C SER A 506 12.79 -13.92 -21.61
N VAL A 507 12.77 -14.89 -20.68
CA VAL A 507 11.73 -15.90 -20.62
C VAL A 507 10.66 -15.48 -19.61
N PRO A 508 9.37 -15.36 -20.03
CA PRO A 508 8.27 -15.16 -19.10
C PRO A 508 7.91 -16.48 -18.40
N VAL A 509 7.73 -16.46 -17.09
CA VAL A 509 7.45 -17.64 -16.29
C VAL A 509 6.43 -17.35 -15.19
N GLU A 510 5.39 -18.17 -15.09
CA GLU A 510 4.46 -18.17 -13.96
C GLU A 510 5.04 -19.02 -12.83
N ILE A 511 5.18 -18.43 -11.65
CA ILE A 511 5.74 -19.08 -10.47
C ILE A 511 4.73 -19.21 -9.35
N THR A 512 4.95 -20.22 -8.50
CA THR A 512 4.19 -20.43 -7.26
C THR A 512 5.15 -20.60 -6.09
N GLY A 513 4.70 -20.23 -4.87
CA GLY A 513 5.48 -20.47 -3.65
C GLY A 513 5.89 -19.20 -2.91
N LEU A 514 5.43 -18.04 -3.35
CA LEU A 514 5.56 -16.79 -2.62
C LEU A 514 4.70 -16.78 -1.34
N SER A 515 5.11 -16.01 -0.34
CA SER A 515 4.34 -15.84 0.92
C SER A 515 3.06 -15.03 0.70
N GLU A 516 3.10 -14.05 -0.18
CA GLU A 516 1.99 -13.16 -0.53
C GLU A 516 2.12 -12.71 -1.99
N THR A 517 1.08 -12.07 -2.52
CA THR A 517 1.09 -11.52 -3.88
C THR A 517 2.00 -10.31 -3.94
N PRO A 518 3.07 -10.32 -4.76
CA PRO A 518 3.94 -9.17 -4.93
C PRO A 518 3.23 -8.03 -5.67
N SER A 519 3.72 -6.82 -5.50
CA SER A 519 3.26 -5.69 -6.31
C SER A 519 3.68 -5.89 -7.77
N ALA A 520 2.77 -5.61 -8.69
CA ALA A 520 3.09 -5.65 -10.11
C ALA A 520 4.11 -4.55 -10.47
N GLY A 521 5.11 -4.87 -11.28
CA GLY A 521 6.24 -3.98 -11.59
C GLY A 521 7.35 -3.99 -10.55
N ALA A 522 7.23 -4.73 -9.45
CA ALA A 522 8.32 -4.89 -8.50
C ALA A 522 9.48 -5.68 -9.12
N THR A 523 10.71 -5.27 -8.82
CA THR A 523 11.89 -6.05 -9.16
C THR A 523 11.95 -7.29 -8.28
N PHE A 524 12.37 -8.42 -8.87
CA PHE A 524 12.68 -9.61 -8.10
C PHE A 524 14.15 -9.99 -8.24
N ASN A 525 14.70 -10.53 -7.15
CA ASN A 525 16.07 -11.03 -7.10
C ASN A 525 16.07 -12.42 -6.47
N ALA A 526 16.79 -13.36 -7.09
CA ALA A 526 17.06 -14.66 -6.51
C ALA A 526 18.21 -14.53 -5.51
N VAL A 527 18.06 -15.09 -4.32
CA VAL A 527 19.00 -14.97 -3.21
C VAL A 527 19.32 -16.33 -2.61
N ALA A 528 20.49 -16.44 -1.98
CA ALA A 528 20.94 -17.69 -1.39
C ALA A 528 20.42 -17.93 0.04
N ASP A 529 20.25 -16.86 0.84
CA ASP A 529 19.90 -16.94 2.25
C ASP A 529 18.44 -16.53 2.51
N GLU A 530 17.61 -17.52 2.89
CA GLU A 530 16.19 -17.31 3.17
C GLU A 530 15.96 -16.48 4.45
N LYS A 531 16.86 -16.57 5.42
CA LYS A 531 16.68 -15.85 6.70
C LYS A 531 16.88 -14.36 6.51
N LEU A 532 17.98 -13.97 5.87
CA LEU A 532 18.26 -12.57 5.54
C LEU A 532 17.21 -12.00 4.56
N ALA A 533 16.73 -12.81 3.62
CA ALA A 533 15.66 -12.43 2.70
C ALA A 533 14.35 -12.08 3.44
N ARG A 534 13.98 -12.86 4.45
CA ARG A 534 12.79 -12.58 5.27
C ARG A 534 12.96 -11.33 6.12
N GLU A 535 14.13 -11.13 6.70
CA GLU A 535 14.47 -9.95 7.50
C GLU A 535 14.38 -8.67 6.65
N LEU A 536 14.95 -8.68 5.44
CA LEU A 536 14.86 -7.58 4.50
C LEU A 536 13.41 -7.26 4.11
N VAL A 537 12.61 -8.29 3.81
CA VAL A 537 11.20 -8.11 3.44
C VAL A 537 10.38 -7.55 4.61
N GLU A 538 10.67 -7.98 5.84
CA GLU A 538 10.00 -7.45 7.02
C GLU A 538 10.35 -5.97 7.24
N GLN A 539 11.61 -5.59 7.09
CA GLN A 539 12.05 -4.20 7.10
C GLN A 539 11.34 -3.36 6.03
N ARG A 540 11.30 -3.81 4.76
CA ARG A 540 10.57 -3.11 3.68
C ARG A 540 9.08 -2.96 3.97
N LYS A 541 8.45 -3.94 4.61
CA LYS A 541 7.04 -3.84 5.03
C LYS A 541 6.83 -2.82 6.14
N GLU A 542 7.72 -2.76 7.10
CA GLU A 542 7.67 -1.76 8.17
C GLU A 542 7.84 -0.36 7.62
N GLU A 543 8.79 -0.16 6.71
CA GLU A 543 8.99 1.11 6.01
C GLU A 543 7.77 1.52 5.18
N ALA A 544 7.17 0.57 4.43
CA ALA A 544 5.96 0.82 3.67
C ALA A 544 4.77 1.20 4.58
N ARG A 545 4.63 0.53 5.73
CA ARG A 545 3.61 0.87 6.73
C ARG A 545 3.88 2.22 7.38
N ALA A 546 5.13 2.54 7.69
CA ALA A 546 5.51 3.83 8.24
C ALA A 546 5.22 4.97 7.24
N LYS A 547 5.52 4.77 5.96
CA LYS A 547 5.18 5.72 4.88
C LYS A 547 3.67 5.88 4.72
N ALA A 548 2.90 4.80 4.76
CA ALA A 548 1.44 4.83 4.68
C ALA A 548 0.77 5.50 5.90
N ASN A 549 1.38 5.34 7.09
CA ASN A 549 0.90 5.91 8.34
C ASN A 549 1.51 7.28 8.65
N ALA A 550 2.45 7.77 7.82
CA ALA A 550 2.97 9.14 7.98
C ALA A 550 1.79 10.10 7.99
N PRO A 551 1.65 10.96 9.01
CA PRO A 551 0.49 11.83 9.14
C PRO A 551 0.42 12.70 7.90
N VAL A 552 -0.60 12.44 7.07
CA VAL A 552 -1.04 13.40 6.05
C VAL A 552 -1.25 14.70 6.80
N THR A 553 -0.41 15.67 6.54
CA THR A 553 -0.34 17.03 7.08
C THR A 553 -1.36 17.32 8.17
N LYS A 554 -0.91 17.65 9.39
CA LYS A 554 -1.81 18.04 10.48
C LYS A 554 -2.81 19.03 9.91
N VAL A 555 -4.06 18.60 9.77
CA VAL A 555 -5.15 19.46 9.32
C VAL A 555 -5.16 20.63 10.30
N SER A 556 -4.81 21.81 9.84
CA SER A 556 -4.88 23.02 10.62
C SER A 556 -6.34 23.27 11.01
N LEU A 557 -6.56 23.87 12.18
CA LEU A 557 -7.93 24.30 12.55
C LEU A 557 -8.55 25.22 11.48
N GLU A 558 -7.73 25.96 10.75
CA GLU A 558 -8.13 26.82 9.65
C GLU A 558 -8.60 26.01 8.43
N ASP A 559 -7.91 24.89 8.11
CA ASP A 559 -8.35 23.95 7.06
C ASP A 559 -9.64 23.23 7.44
N LEU A 560 -9.83 22.94 8.74
CA LEU A 560 -11.09 22.36 9.24
C LEU A 560 -12.25 23.36 9.12
N PHE A 561 -12.02 24.63 9.44
CA PHE A 561 -13.02 25.68 9.27
C PHE A 561 -13.35 25.94 7.79
N SER A 562 -12.37 25.92 6.91
CA SER A 562 -12.61 26.06 5.47
C SER A 562 -13.37 24.87 4.89
N GLN A 563 -13.10 23.64 5.38
CA GLN A 563 -13.87 22.44 5.01
C GLN A 563 -15.32 22.48 5.53
N ILE A 564 -15.55 23.01 6.72
CA ILE A 564 -16.92 23.19 7.28
C ILE A 564 -17.67 24.29 6.51
N GLN A 565 -17.00 25.35 6.05
CA GLN A 565 -17.61 26.40 5.23
C GLN A 565 -17.87 26.00 3.77
N ALA A 566 -17.10 25.07 3.22
CA ALA A 566 -17.25 24.57 1.85
C ALA A 566 -18.46 23.60 1.67
N GLY A 567 -19.22 23.30 2.74
CA GLY A 567 -20.32 22.34 2.71
C GLY A 567 -19.85 20.90 2.96
N GLU A 568 -20.74 20.04 3.45
CA GLU A 568 -20.45 18.62 3.69
C GLU A 568 -20.20 17.91 2.36
N MET A 569 -18.94 17.74 1.99
CA MET A 569 -18.54 16.89 0.85
C MET A 569 -18.97 15.46 1.14
N LYS A 570 -19.81 14.89 0.30
CA LYS A 570 -20.27 13.50 0.44
C LYS A 570 -19.13 12.56 0.06
N ASN A 571 -18.82 11.59 0.91
CA ASN A 571 -17.81 10.58 0.62
C ASN A 571 -18.48 9.28 0.16
N LEU A 572 -18.11 8.81 -1.02
CA LEU A 572 -18.46 7.48 -1.51
C LEU A 572 -17.28 6.52 -1.24
N ASN A 573 -17.42 5.73 -0.18
CA ASN A 573 -16.40 4.78 0.21
C ASN A 573 -16.53 3.48 -0.60
N ILE A 574 -15.43 2.99 -1.16
CA ILE A 574 -15.41 1.79 -2.00
C ILE A 574 -14.31 0.82 -1.53
N ILE A 575 -14.61 -0.48 -1.57
CA ILE A 575 -13.62 -1.55 -1.44
C ILE A 575 -13.51 -2.23 -2.80
N VAL A 576 -12.29 -2.31 -3.35
CA VAL A 576 -12.04 -2.91 -4.66
C VAL A 576 -11.41 -4.30 -4.48
N LYS A 577 -11.99 -5.30 -5.13
CA LYS A 577 -11.42 -6.64 -5.25
C LYS A 577 -11.33 -7.03 -6.71
N ALA A 578 -10.15 -7.47 -7.16
CA ALA A 578 -9.95 -7.93 -8.53
C ALA A 578 -9.18 -9.25 -8.57
N ASP A 579 -9.13 -9.86 -9.74
CA ASP A 579 -8.43 -11.11 -9.98
C ASP A 579 -6.92 -10.97 -9.98
N VAL A 580 -6.38 -9.82 -10.48
CA VAL A 580 -4.96 -9.51 -10.55
C VAL A 580 -4.65 -8.14 -9.95
N GLN A 581 -3.40 -7.95 -9.53
CA GLN A 581 -2.94 -6.73 -8.87
C GLN A 581 -3.06 -5.49 -9.78
N GLY A 582 -2.71 -5.63 -11.05
CA GLY A 582 -2.81 -4.53 -12.01
C GLY A 582 -4.25 -4.06 -12.23
N SER A 583 -5.24 -4.96 -12.22
CA SER A 583 -6.66 -4.60 -12.30
C SER A 583 -7.12 -3.85 -11.05
N VAL A 584 -6.66 -4.22 -9.85
CA VAL A 584 -6.94 -3.46 -8.61
C VAL A 584 -6.46 -2.02 -8.74
N GLU A 585 -5.22 -1.83 -9.18
CA GLU A 585 -4.61 -0.52 -9.37
C GLU A 585 -5.37 0.33 -10.40
N ALA A 586 -5.73 -0.28 -11.54
CA ALA A 586 -6.45 0.40 -12.62
C ALA A 586 -7.87 0.81 -12.21
N VAL A 587 -8.64 -0.09 -11.59
CA VAL A 587 -9.99 0.21 -11.09
C VAL A 587 -9.94 1.29 -10.01
N LYS A 588 -9.01 1.18 -9.06
CA LYS A 588 -8.80 2.20 -8.02
C LYS A 588 -8.53 3.58 -8.62
N ALA A 589 -7.54 3.69 -9.51
CA ALA A 589 -7.17 4.96 -10.13
C ALA A 589 -8.30 5.55 -10.98
N SER A 590 -9.07 4.71 -11.68
CA SER A 590 -10.21 5.16 -12.50
C SER A 590 -11.37 5.65 -11.65
N LEU A 591 -11.69 4.96 -10.55
CA LEU A 591 -12.76 5.38 -9.65
C LEU A 591 -12.40 6.65 -8.87
N GLU A 592 -11.15 6.80 -8.43
CA GLU A 592 -10.67 8.01 -7.74
C GLU A 592 -10.68 9.24 -8.64
N LYS A 593 -10.45 9.07 -9.96
CA LYS A 593 -10.56 10.15 -10.97
C LYS A 593 -11.98 10.69 -11.14
N LEU A 594 -13.01 9.93 -10.81
CA LEU A 594 -14.42 10.38 -10.88
C LEU A 594 -14.77 11.40 -9.81
N SER A 595 -13.94 11.58 -8.78
CA SER A 595 -14.17 12.54 -7.70
C SER A 595 -14.40 13.95 -8.25
N ASN A 596 -15.43 14.62 -7.74
CA ASN A 596 -15.75 16.02 -8.05
C ASN A 596 -15.85 16.85 -6.75
N ASP A 597 -16.14 18.14 -6.85
CA ASP A 597 -16.18 19.06 -5.71
C ASP A 597 -17.30 18.73 -4.70
N GLU A 598 -18.36 18.03 -5.11
CA GLU A 598 -19.52 17.70 -4.27
C GLU A 598 -19.45 16.27 -3.70
N VAL A 599 -18.87 15.31 -4.47
CA VAL A 599 -18.77 13.89 -4.08
C VAL A 599 -17.34 13.40 -4.28
N ARG A 600 -16.73 12.92 -3.21
CA ARG A 600 -15.39 12.32 -3.23
C ARG A 600 -15.48 10.81 -3.20
N VAL A 601 -14.96 10.16 -4.23
CA VAL A 601 -14.78 8.71 -4.26
C VAL A 601 -13.49 8.35 -3.52
N ARG A 602 -13.59 7.49 -2.51
CA ARG A 602 -12.45 7.03 -1.72
C ARG A 602 -12.36 5.52 -1.72
N VAL A 603 -11.29 4.97 -2.27
CA VAL A 603 -11.01 3.54 -2.16
C VAL A 603 -10.29 3.27 -0.84
N ILE A 604 -11.01 2.68 0.11
CA ILE A 604 -10.50 2.37 1.47
C ILE A 604 -9.54 1.19 1.44
N HIS A 605 -9.91 0.15 0.69
CA HIS A 605 -9.12 -1.08 0.58
C HIS A 605 -9.15 -1.63 -0.84
N GLY A 606 -7.99 -2.05 -1.34
CA GLY A 606 -7.84 -2.76 -2.59
C GLY A 606 -7.11 -4.08 -2.37
N GLY A 607 -7.60 -5.17 -2.94
CA GLY A 607 -6.96 -6.46 -2.77
C GLY A 607 -7.25 -7.44 -3.89
N VAL A 608 -6.37 -8.42 -4.04
CA VAL A 608 -6.46 -9.47 -5.07
C VAL A 608 -7.16 -10.70 -4.51
N GLY A 609 -7.97 -11.33 -5.35
CA GLY A 609 -8.67 -12.58 -5.07
C GLY A 609 -10.16 -12.43 -4.76
N ALA A 610 -10.80 -13.51 -4.30
CA ALA A 610 -12.21 -13.53 -3.99
C ALA A 610 -12.57 -12.59 -2.84
N ILE A 611 -13.83 -12.11 -2.82
CA ILE A 611 -14.34 -11.31 -1.70
C ILE A 611 -14.58 -12.23 -0.51
N ASN A 612 -14.01 -11.88 0.63
CA ASN A 612 -14.05 -12.61 1.88
C ASN A 612 -15.03 -11.99 2.88
N GLU A 613 -15.36 -12.71 3.94
CA GLU A 613 -16.16 -12.20 5.04
C GLU A 613 -15.53 -10.97 5.74
N SER A 614 -14.19 -10.94 5.86
CA SER A 614 -13.46 -9.79 6.41
C SER A 614 -13.66 -8.50 5.58
N ASP A 615 -13.74 -8.62 4.25
CA ASP A 615 -14.01 -7.48 3.37
C ASP A 615 -15.44 -6.94 3.60
N VAL A 616 -16.40 -7.85 3.79
CA VAL A 616 -17.79 -7.48 4.12
C VAL A 616 -17.89 -6.78 5.47
N MET A 617 -17.18 -7.27 6.48
CA MET A 617 -17.12 -6.61 7.80
C MET A 617 -16.51 -5.22 7.72
N LEU A 618 -15.44 -5.05 6.94
CA LEU A 618 -14.83 -3.75 6.69
C LEU A 618 -15.80 -2.81 5.97
N ALA A 619 -16.49 -3.31 4.94
CA ALA A 619 -17.50 -2.54 4.19
C ALA A 619 -18.67 -2.09 5.08
N SER A 620 -19.17 -2.98 5.92
CA SER A 620 -20.24 -2.67 6.89
C SER A 620 -19.81 -1.57 7.88
N THR A 621 -18.58 -1.66 8.41
CA THR A 621 -18.07 -0.69 9.39
C THR A 621 -17.80 0.69 8.76
N SER A 622 -17.32 0.72 7.52
CA SER A 622 -16.96 1.95 6.81
C SER A 622 -18.07 2.47 5.89
N GLN A 623 -19.24 1.84 5.89
CA GLN A 623 -20.36 2.15 4.97
C GLN A 623 -19.91 2.20 3.51
N ALA A 624 -19.11 1.20 3.11
CA ALA A 624 -18.52 1.13 1.79
C ALA A 624 -19.26 0.14 0.88
N ILE A 625 -19.25 0.43 -0.42
CA ILE A 625 -19.72 -0.49 -1.47
C ILE A 625 -18.54 -1.41 -1.85
N ILE A 626 -18.80 -2.69 -2.07
CA ILE A 626 -17.79 -3.62 -2.56
C ILE A 626 -17.89 -3.74 -4.08
N VAL A 627 -16.83 -3.37 -4.78
CA VAL A 627 -16.68 -3.52 -6.22
C VAL A 627 -15.77 -4.72 -6.51
N GLY A 628 -16.34 -5.76 -7.08
CA GLY A 628 -15.62 -6.96 -7.51
C GLY A 628 -15.37 -6.95 -9.02
N PHE A 629 -14.10 -6.91 -9.44
CA PHE A 629 -13.72 -6.95 -10.84
C PHE A 629 -13.20 -8.34 -11.21
N ASN A 630 -13.91 -9.01 -12.09
CA ASN A 630 -13.64 -10.39 -12.55
C ASN A 630 -13.51 -11.44 -11.41
N VAL A 631 -14.02 -11.15 -10.21
CA VAL A 631 -14.01 -12.03 -9.04
C VAL A 631 -15.41 -12.39 -8.58
N ARG A 632 -15.52 -13.36 -7.70
CA ARG A 632 -16.80 -13.77 -7.09
C ARG A 632 -16.65 -13.82 -5.57
N PRO A 633 -17.72 -13.50 -4.82
CA PRO A 633 -17.71 -13.64 -3.37
C PRO A 633 -17.72 -15.13 -2.96
N ASP A 634 -17.08 -15.42 -1.84
CA ASP A 634 -17.23 -16.72 -1.19
C ASP A 634 -18.64 -16.85 -0.59
N ASN A 635 -19.09 -18.09 -0.36
CA ASN A 635 -20.42 -18.32 0.21
C ASN A 635 -20.62 -17.63 1.56
N ALA A 636 -19.60 -17.67 2.44
CA ALA A 636 -19.63 -16.99 3.73
C ALA A 636 -19.75 -15.46 3.57
N ALA A 637 -19.02 -14.89 2.60
CA ALA A 637 -19.10 -13.45 2.30
C ALA A 637 -20.48 -13.05 1.77
N ARG A 638 -21.12 -13.90 0.93
CA ARG A 638 -22.47 -13.64 0.41
C ARG A 638 -23.50 -13.62 1.53
N ASP A 639 -23.46 -14.63 2.41
CA ASP A 639 -24.37 -14.72 3.54
C ASP A 639 -24.17 -13.60 4.56
N SER A 640 -22.91 -13.21 4.76
CA SER A 640 -22.55 -12.09 5.65
C SER A 640 -23.02 -10.75 5.08
N ALA A 641 -22.85 -10.51 3.77
CA ALA A 641 -23.30 -9.30 3.10
C ALA A 641 -24.83 -9.16 3.11
N ALA A 642 -25.54 -10.27 2.89
CA ALA A 642 -27.02 -10.26 3.01
C ALA A 642 -27.49 -9.89 4.41
N ARG A 643 -26.81 -10.36 5.46
CA ARG A 643 -27.12 -10.03 6.86
C ARG A 643 -26.74 -8.59 7.23
N ALA A 644 -25.62 -8.10 6.72
CA ALA A 644 -25.11 -6.77 7.00
C ALA A 644 -25.65 -5.67 6.06
N HIS A 645 -26.48 -6.05 5.07
CA HIS A 645 -27.00 -5.17 4.02
C HIS A 645 -25.92 -4.40 3.27
N VAL A 646 -24.78 -5.07 2.99
CA VAL A 646 -23.67 -4.48 2.23
C VAL A 646 -23.91 -4.71 0.75
N ASP A 647 -23.86 -3.65 -0.06
CA ASP A 647 -23.99 -3.74 -1.51
C ASP A 647 -22.70 -4.26 -2.13
N MET A 648 -22.83 -5.29 -2.98
CA MET A 648 -21.72 -5.91 -3.68
C MET A 648 -22.01 -5.92 -5.18
N ARG A 649 -21.22 -5.21 -5.96
CA ARG A 649 -21.32 -5.09 -7.42
C ARG A 649 -20.19 -5.84 -8.10
N MET A 650 -20.55 -6.68 -9.09
CA MET A 650 -19.61 -7.57 -9.78
C MET A 650 -19.55 -7.19 -11.25
N TYR A 651 -18.37 -6.78 -11.70
CA TYR A 651 -18.13 -6.37 -13.08
C TYR A 651 -17.11 -7.29 -13.76
N ARG A 652 -17.19 -7.38 -15.08
CA ARG A 652 -16.21 -8.04 -15.93
C ARG A 652 -15.53 -7.07 -16.89
N VAL A 653 -16.17 -5.94 -17.16
CA VAL A 653 -15.68 -4.88 -18.03
C VAL A 653 -15.55 -3.62 -17.18
N ILE A 654 -14.43 -2.93 -17.29
CA ILE A 654 -14.13 -1.75 -16.45
C ILE A 654 -15.08 -0.58 -16.71
N TYR A 655 -15.56 -0.45 -17.95
CA TYR A 655 -16.52 0.60 -18.33
C TYR A 655 -17.84 0.48 -17.56
N ASP A 656 -18.34 -0.73 -17.35
CA ASP A 656 -19.58 -0.98 -16.61
C ASP A 656 -19.43 -0.50 -15.16
N ALA A 657 -18.27 -0.76 -14.55
CA ALA A 657 -17.97 -0.30 -13.19
C ALA A 657 -17.92 1.24 -13.10
N ILE A 658 -17.24 1.88 -14.05
CA ILE A 658 -17.11 3.35 -14.10
C ILE A 658 -18.49 3.99 -14.27
N ASN A 659 -19.28 3.56 -15.25
CA ASN A 659 -20.59 4.13 -15.58
C ASN A 659 -21.60 3.97 -14.42
N GLU A 660 -21.59 2.79 -13.75
CA GLU A 660 -22.52 2.56 -12.62
C GLU A 660 -22.15 3.40 -11.40
N ILE A 661 -20.86 3.56 -11.10
CA ILE A 661 -20.40 4.42 -9.99
C ILE A 661 -20.66 5.90 -10.33
N GLU A 662 -20.45 6.33 -11.57
CA GLU A 662 -20.78 7.69 -12.01
C GLU A 662 -22.29 7.97 -11.86
N SER A 663 -23.12 7.00 -12.25
CA SER A 663 -24.58 7.10 -12.06
C SER A 663 -24.97 7.15 -10.58
N ALA A 664 -24.30 6.37 -9.73
CA ALA A 664 -24.52 6.41 -8.28
C ALA A 664 -24.11 7.76 -7.68
N MET A 665 -22.99 8.35 -8.14
CA MET A 665 -22.56 9.69 -7.74
C MET A 665 -23.59 10.76 -8.13
N LYS A 666 -24.10 10.72 -9.38
CA LYS A 666 -25.16 11.63 -9.84
C LYS A 666 -26.40 11.54 -8.96
N GLY A 667 -26.80 10.34 -8.56
CA GLY A 667 -27.91 10.13 -7.61
C GLY A 667 -27.64 10.64 -6.19
N MET A 668 -26.38 10.86 -5.82
CA MET A 668 -26.03 11.46 -4.52
C MET A 668 -26.01 12.99 -4.55
N LEU A 669 -25.98 13.64 -5.71
CA LEU A 669 -25.96 15.08 -5.84
C LEU A 669 -27.29 15.68 -5.34
N ALA A 670 -27.24 16.92 -4.82
CA ALA A 670 -28.45 17.64 -4.49
C ALA A 670 -29.15 18.08 -5.80
N PRO A 671 -30.48 17.96 -5.92
CA PRO A 671 -31.17 18.42 -7.12
C PRO A 671 -30.93 19.92 -7.32
N LYS A 672 -30.46 20.30 -8.49
CA LYS A 672 -30.30 21.70 -8.89
C LYS A 672 -31.63 22.20 -9.48
N PHE A 673 -32.13 23.28 -8.93
CA PHE A 673 -33.35 23.89 -9.39
C PHE A 673 -33.05 25.11 -10.24
N ARG A 674 -33.81 25.28 -11.32
CA ARG A 674 -33.78 26.46 -12.16
C ARG A 674 -35.12 27.17 -12.05
N GLU A 675 -35.09 28.50 -11.95
CA GLU A 675 -36.29 29.31 -12.06
C GLU A 675 -36.79 29.25 -13.51
N ALA A 676 -38.01 28.74 -13.69
CA ALA A 676 -38.72 28.75 -14.95
C ALA A 676 -39.84 29.78 -14.86
N LEU A 677 -39.78 30.86 -15.63
CA LEU A 677 -40.81 31.86 -15.74
C LEU A 677 -42.08 31.28 -16.36
N LEU A 678 -43.22 31.37 -15.67
CA LEU A 678 -44.50 30.87 -16.13
C LEU A 678 -45.33 31.96 -16.85
N GLY A 679 -45.18 33.22 -16.47
CA GLY A 679 -45.85 34.33 -17.10
C GLY A 679 -45.83 35.61 -16.27
N HIS A 680 -46.27 36.71 -16.89
CA HIS A 680 -46.34 38.04 -16.29
C HIS A 680 -47.76 38.55 -16.23
N ALA A 681 -48.11 39.24 -15.15
CA ALA A 681 -49.39 39.91 -15.02
C ALA A 681 -49.19 41.33 -14.51
N GLU A 682 -49.84 42.29 -15.15
CA GLU A 682 -49.84 43.70 -14.80
C GLU A 682 -51.01 44.00 -13.86
N VAL A 683 -50.75 44.69 -12.75
CA VAL A 683 -51.80 45.16 -11.79
C VAL A 683 -52.43 46.37 -12.35
N ARG A 684 -53.72 46.26 -12.70
CA ARG A 684 -54.60 47.40 -13.22
C ARG A 684 -55.32 48.09 -12.16
N GLN A 685 -55.83 47.39 -11.13
CA GLN A 685 -56.60 47.96 -10.01
C GLN A 685 -56.31 47.22 -8.72
N THR A 686 -56.42 47.90 -7.58
CA THR A 686 -56.27 47.31 -6.26
C THR A 686 -57.52 47.45 -5.43
N TYR A 687 -57.91 46.34 -4.75
CA TYR A 687 -59.13 46.30 -3.90
C TYR A 687 -58.75 45.89 -2.47
N LYS A 688 -59.14 46.66 -1.47
CA LYS A 688 -58.97 46.31 -0.07
C LYS A 688 -60.19 45.54 0.43
N VAL A 689 -59.99 44.23 0.73
CA VAL A 689 -61.06 43.34 1.19
C VAL A 689 -60.85 43.01 2.66
N SER A 690 -61.86 43.32 3.50
CA SER A 690 -61.81 43.01 4.93
C SER A 690 -61.66 41.51 5.15
N GLY A 691 -60.55 41.06 5.84
CA GLY A 691 -60.26 39.65 6.15
C GLY A 691 -59.39 38.93 5.16
N VAL A 692 -59.16 39.49 3.96
CA VAL A 692 -58.26 38.84 2.94
C VAL A 692 -57.01 39.69 2.65
N GLY A 693 -57.11 41.02 2.95
CA GLY A 693 -55.98 41.94 2.61
C GLY A 693 -56.22 42.66 1.28
N THR A 694 -55.14 43.03 0.61
CA THR A 694 -55.18 43.69 -0.71
C THR A 694 -55.28 42.64 -1.82
N VAL A 695 -56.35 42.73 -2.61
CA VAL A 695 -56.56 41.92 -3.82
C VAL A 695 -56.23 42.79 -5.02
N ALA A 696 -55.25 42.29 -5.87
CA ALA A 696 -54.84 42.92 -7.11
C ALA A 696 -55.75 42.44 -8.26
N GLY A 697 -56.39 43.34 -8.98
CA GLY A 697 -56.98 43.05 -10.27
C GLY A 697 -55.89 43.13 -11.36
N CYS A 698 -55.50 42.02 -11.88
CA CYS A 698 -54.39 41.91 -12.81
C CYS A 698 -54.83 41.44 -14.20
N TYR A 699 -54.07 41.85 -15.20
CA TYR A 699 -54.21 41.37 -16.56
C TYR A 699 -52.96 40.56 -16.93
N VAL A 700 -53.15 39.30 -17.33
CA VAL A 700 -52.03 38.40 -17.71
C VAL A 700 -51.55 38.79 -19.11
N GLN A 701 -50.30 39.30 -19.18
CA GLN A 701 -49.72 39.78 -20.43
C GLN A 701 -49.22 38.62 -21.28
N ASP A 702 -48.48 37.69 -20.64
CA ASP A 702 -47.94 36.52 -21.31
C ASP A 702 -47.98 35.27 -20.38
N GLY A 703 -47.79 34.09 -20.95
CA GLY A 703 -47.72 32.82 -20.25
C GLY A 703 -49.00 32.45 -19.48
N LYS A 704 -48.87 31.98 -18.25
CA LYS A 704 -49.97 31.56 -17.39
C LYS A 704 -49.64 31.75 -15.90
N LEU A 705 -50.64 32.13 -15.11
CA LEU A 705 -50.57 32.17 -13.66
C LEU A 705 -51.20 30.90 -13.09
N GLN A 706 -50.50 30.20 -12.18
CA GLN A 706 -51.01 29.03 -11.47
C GLN A 706 -51.11 29.30 -9.98
N ARG A 707 -52.13 28.72 -9.30
CA ARG A 707 -52.31 28.89 -7.88
C ARG A 707 -51.43 27.97 -7.02
N LYS A 708 -51.12 26.77 -7.52
CA LYS A 708 -50.28 25.79 -6.83
C LYS A 708 -48.95 25.62 -7.58
N ASP A 709 -47.91 25.30 -6.82
CA ASP A 709 -46.57 24.99 -7.33
C ASP A 709 -45.88 26.16 -8.06
N CYS A 710 -46.32 27.42 -7.77
CA CYS A 710 -45.76 28.63 -8.37
C CYS A 710 -45.48 29.66 -7.27
N GLN A 711 -44.35 30.30 -7.38
CA GLN A 711 -44.00 31.48 -6.61
C GLN A 711 -44.21 32.71 -7.47
N VAL A 712 -44.48 33.83 -6.81
CA VAL A 712 -44.67 35.10 -7.51
C VAL A 712 -43.74 36.16 -6.96
N ARG A 713 -43.24 36.97 -7.86
CA ARG A 713 -42.35 38.09 -7.59
C ARG A 713 -43.08 39.38 -8.01
N LEU A 714 -43.17 40.33 -7.11
CA LEU A 714 -43.74 41.63 -7.41
C LEU A 714 -42.64 42.59 -7.80
N VAL A 715 -42.70 43.12 -9.03
CA VAL A 715 -41.75 44.05 -9.61
C VAL A 715 -42.40 45.43 -9.80
N ARG A 716 -41.78 46.46 -9.23
CA ARG A 716 -42.18 47.86 -9.36
C ARG A 716 -41.01 48.65 -9.94
N ASP A 717 -41.27 49.34 -11.03
CA ASP A 717 -40.23 50.14 -11.72
C ASP A 717 -38.95 49.36 -12.04
N GLY A 718 -39.10 48.07 -12.35
CA GLY A 718 -37.96 47.16 -12.63
C GLY A 718 -37.22 46.65 -11.40
N ILE A 719 -37.71 46.95 -10.17
CA ILE A 719 -37.11 46.49 -8.92
C ILE A 719 -38.05 45.49 -8.24
N VAL A 720 -37.48 44.36 -7.80
CA VAL A 720 -38.21 43.35 -7.04
C VAL A 720 -38.52 43.88 -5.62
N ILE A 721 -39.77 44.01 -5.30
CA ILE A 721 -40.24 44.50 -4.00
C ILE A 721 -40.51 43.35 -3.03
N HIS A 722 -41.10 42.27 -3.53
CA HIS A 722 -41.48 41.13 -2.70
C HIS A 722 -41.53 39.85 -3.49
N GLU A 723 -41.15 38.75 -2.85
CA GLU A 723 -41.30 37.38 -3.33
C GLU A 723 -42.18 36.60 -2.35
N GLY A 724 -43.12 35.82 -2.87
CA GLY A 724 -44.02 35.05 -2.04
C GLY A 724 -44.89 34.08 -2.83
N VAL A 725 -45.87 33.52 -2.19
CA VAL A 725 -46.83 32.56 -2.78
C VAL A 725 -48.20 33.23 -2.95
N LEU A 726 -48.93 32.82 -3.97
CA LEU A 726 -50.30 33.28 -4.17
C LEU A 726 -51.25 32.75 -3.09
N ALA A 727 -51.84 33.59 -2.31
CA ALA A 727 -52.88 33.22 -1.36
C ALA A 727 -54.21 32.88 -2.07
N SER A 728 -54.58 33.67 -3.07
CA SER A 728 -55.80 33.42 -3.87
C SER A 728 -55.58 33.78 -5.34
N LEU A 729 -56.23 33.04 -6.22
CA LEU A 729 -56.34 33.33 -7.66
C LEU A 729 -57.80 33.13 -8.07
N GLN A 730 -58.41 34.20 -8.57
CA GLN A 730 -59.84 34.23 -8.90
C GLN A 730 -60.06 34.86 -10.26
N ARG A 731 -61.10 34.43 -10.95
CA ARG A 731 -61.53 35.01 -12.17
C ARG A 731 -63.05 35.39 -11.99
N PHE A 732 -63.34 36.68 -11.99
CA PHE A 732 -64.60 37.22 -11.55
C PHE A 732 -64.94 36.86 -10.07
N LYS A 733 -65.81 35.92 -9.83
CA LYS A 733 -66.16 35.45 -8.46
C LYS A 733 -65.73 34.03 -8.17
N ASP A 734 -65.17 33.31 -9.20
CA ASP A 734 -64.84 31.92 -9.08
C ASP A 734 -63.32 31.74 -8.82
N SER A 735 -62.98 30.86 -7.86
CA SER A 735 -61.57 30.46 -7.61
C SER A 735 -61.10 29.51 -8.72
N VAL A 736 -60.02 29.88 -9.42
CA VAL A 736 -59.50 29.14 -10.55
C VAL A 736 -58.13 28.59 -10.19
N LYS A 737 -57.77 27.48 -10.85
CA LYS A 737 -56.42 26.84 -10.67
C LYS A 737 -55.35 27.52 -11.49
N GLU A 738 -55.70 27.99 -12.69
CA GLU A 738 -54.82 28.69 -13.59
C GLU A 738 -55.54 29.75 -14.41
N VAL A 739 -54.79 30.76 -14.86
CA VAL A 739 -55.28 31.81 -15.75
C VAL A 739 -54.23 31.99 -16.87
N ALA A 740 -54.68 31.90 -18.13
CA ALA A 740 -53.82 32.06 -19.30
C ALA A 740 -53.68 33.54 -19.72
N ALA A 741 -52.71 33.82 -20.58
CA ALA A 741 -52.50 35.14 -21.19
C ALA A 741 -53.74 35.69 -21.85
N GLY A 742 -53.96 37.02 -21.75
CA GLY A 742 -55.12 37.74 -22.33
C GLY A 742 -56.35 37.77 -21.43
N TYR A 743 -56.31 37.21 -20.23
CA TYR A 743 -57.43 37.22 -19.31
C TYR A 743 -57.15 38.05 -18.05
N GLU A 744 -58.22 38.64 -17.52
CA GLU A 744 -58.20 39.36 -16.25
C GLU A 744 -58.39 38.38 -15.09
N CYS A 745 -57.66 38.61 -14.00
CA CYS A 745 -57.77 37.85 -12.77
C CYS A 745 -57.59 38.71 -11.53
N GLY A 746 -58.16 38.24 -10.41
CA GLY A 746 -57.92 38.80 -9.09
C GLY A 746 -56.98 37.88 -8.32
N LEU A 747 -55.91 38.43 -7.78
CA LEU A 747 -54.96 37.64 -6.98
C LEU A 747 -54.56 38.34 -5.70
N SER A 748 -54.21 37.62 -4.69
CA SER A 748 -53.57 38.12 -3.48
C SER A 748 -52.30 37.34 -3.15
N ILE A 749 -51.30 38.04 -2.63
CA ILE A 749 -50.03 37.47 -2.21
C ILE A 749 -50.06 37.22 -0.70
N GLU A 750 -49.58 36.12 -0.25
CA GLU A 750 -49.59 35.76 1.17
C GLU A 750 -48.72 36.73 1.99
N LYS A 751 -49.32 37.29 3.08
CA LYS A 751 -48.62 38.21 4.01
C LYS A 751 -48.13 39.52 3.42
N PHE A 752 -48.54 39.89 2.22
CA PHE A 752 -48.12 41.13 1.57
C PHE A 752 -49.33 41.95 1.08
N ASN A 753 -49.40 43.24 1.47
CA ASN A 753 -50.52 44.11 1.20
C ASN A 753 -50.18 45.41 0.45
N ASP A 754 -48.88 45.69 0.20
CA ASP A 754 -48.48 46.94 -0.50
C ASP A 754 -48.36 46.72 -2.02
N ILE A 755 -49.45 46.28 -2.63
CA ILE A 755 -49.57 46.13 -4.08
C ILE A 755 -50.15 47.43 -4.64
N LYS A 756 -49.57 48.00 -5.70
CA LYS A 756 -49.99 49.23 -6.36
C LYS A 756 -50.37 49.02 -7.82
N GLU A 757 -51.09 49.95 -8.36
CA GLU A 757 -51.40 49.95 -9.80
C GLU A 757 -50.19 50.24 -10.61
N GLY A 758 -49.98 49.44 -11.66
CA GLY A 758 -48.75 49.44 -12.51
C GLY A 758 -47.65 48.47 -12.09
N ASP A 759 -47.79 47.76 -10.93
CA ASP A 759 -46.85 46.70 -10.55
C ASP A 759 -46.94 45.49 -11.52
N ILE A 760 -45.86 44.87 -11.79
CA ILE A 760 -45.77 43.61 -12.59
C ILE A 760 -45.61 42.44 -11.63
N ILE A 761 -46.42 41.42 -11.79
CA ILE A 761 -46.32 40.17 -11.05
C ILE A 761 -45.78 39.11 -11.97
N GLU A 762 -44.56 38.65 -11.69
CA GLU A 762 -43.90 37.57 -12.38
C GLU A 762 -44.20 36.27 -11.63
N ALA A 763 -44.76 35.30 -12.34
CA ALA A 763 -44.97 33.94 -11.82
C ALA A 763 -43.82 33.02 -12.30
N PHE A 764 -43.20 32.32 -11.38
CA PHE A 764 -42.14 31.36 -11.68
C PHE A 764 -42.30 30.08 -10.86
N THR A 765 -41.74 28.99 -11.38
CA THR A 765 -41.64 27.71 -10.67
C THR A 765 -40.19 27.25 -10.64
N MET A 766 -39.87 26.49 -9.61
CA MET A 766 -38.54 25.86 -9.53
C MET A 766 -38.61 24.50 -10.24
N GLU A 767 -38.02 24.40 -11.41
CA GLU A 767 -37.88 23.14 -12.16
C GLU A 767 -36.59 22.47 -11.82
N GLU A 768 -36.65 21.17 -11.56
CA GLU A 768 -35.48 20.36 -11.35
C GLU A 768 -34.74 20.15 -12.68
N ILE A 769 -33.46 20.54 -12.71
CA ILE A 769 -32.62 20.31 -13.89
C ILE A 769 -32.15 18.86 -13.83
N PRO A 770 -32.45 18.01 -14.84
CA PRO A 770 -31.89 16.67 -14.93
C PRO A 770 -30.35 16.78 -15.09
N GLN A 771 -29.63 16.16 -14.16
CA GLN A 771 -28.15 16.16 -14.11
C GLN A 771 -27.55 15.00 -14.89
#